data_4a7c69aef96e4d00c001c3b4f5d8223d
#
_entry.id   4a7c69aef96e4d00c001c3b4f5d8223d
#
_cell.length_a   1.000
_cell.length_b   1.000
_cell.length_c   1.000
_cell.angle_alpha   90.00
_cell.angle_beta   90.00
_cell.angle_gamma   90.00
#
_symmetry.space_group_name_H-M   'P 1'
#
loop_
_entity.id
_entity.type
_entity.pdbx_description
1 polymer ?
#
loop_
_entity_poly.entity_id
_entity_poly.type
_entity_poly.pdbx_seq_one_letter_code
_entity_poly.pdbx_strand_id
1 'polypeptide(L)'
;VNVVESSAQQQLDDAQALIERLQHPSERAQRAAASLRRAELLNDLGRRAEALAACSRLIEEFGGMPEPAVVVPCCQALRLLAHMLRQLHRPADALATLDRLVAAHGQRGEPEIREHIAHALYQRTWLIDEPAARCEACDFMSEQLDAQADAAFDAWRVDARLLKAEINHHRGLPQDAIATLDAAIERFDGSTDPAVVLRVARARLASVLNLRELAQHTQAQVLCLQVADQIEAGLADAAPELRLEGVRALTLFFDGLGLEEQARRAELVGWLLERYGRDASSQVRRMAVVRAYDWAVGLRDQGDGEAALAACDRLLATFARDTDAVVQRTVASTLLNKGHVLLEQLARADDALGVYEKLMHTLRDAAAPELQDMRAKATAGRQSCLKRLRKAGPADAGELSIELRDEVRDKVKEGRRHGDAGESLEAIALFDEVLAAHAASLHPELRRQCARSLVHKAFCLVALSRFDEVIEAADAMDARYGADAATEMQEQVALCLQYKSTALDRLGRPEDEMRVHDQIVARWGNSELPDLRGRVAGALFRKGATLRQAGRLAEAVASYDEVIARTAVARENVLQLWAAKSMINKAKALDKLGDTAGQAKAYRVLIARFGDSGDAALRERVANACEWLAEAEGRQGRVEAQRATLEQALGRFGTALSAEQRTRLTRELQALKAKALGRKAKEAFDRVVRRKA
;
A
#
# COMPACT_ATOMS: atom_id res chain seq x y z
N VAL A 1 -23.27 -18.26 2.36
CA VAL A 1 -23.96 -18.37 3.66
C VAL A 1 -24.19 -19.85 3.97
N ASN A 2 -24.89 -20.63 3.14
CA ASN A 2 -25.25 -22.03 3.40
C ASN A 2 -24.08 -23.01 3.66
N VAL A 3 -22.89 -22.78 3.10
CA VAL A 3 -21.74 -23.69 3.29
C VAL A 3 -21.07 -23.46 4.65
N VAL A 4 -21.04 -22.22 5.13
CA VAL A 4 -20.45 -21.87 6.44
C VAL A 4 -21.36 -22.35 7.57
N GLU A 5 -22.66 -22.18 7.44
CA GLU A 5 -23.67 -22.68 8.41
C GLU A 5 -23.68 -24.22 8.51
N SER A 6 -23.55 -24.91 7.38
CA SER A 6 -23.46 -26.38 7.35
C SER A 6 -22.19 -26.88 8.05
N SER A 7 -21.06 -26.19 7.87
CA SER A 7 -19.80 -26.52 8.55
C SER A 7 -19.87 -26.28 10.06
N ALA A 8 -20.49 -25.18 10.50
CA ALA A 8 -20.65 -24.85 11.92
C ALA A 8 -21.61 -25.82 12.61
N GLN A 9 -22.69 -26.24 11.95
CA GLN A 9 -23.61 -27.28 12.48
C GLN A 9 -22.91 -28.61 12.64
N GLN A 10 -22.08 -29.03 11.66
CA GLN A 10 -21.30 -30.26 11.78
C GLN A 10 -20.35 -30.23 12.97
N GLN A 11 -19.62 -29.08 13.17
CA GLN A 11 -18.75 -28.92 14.33
C GLN A 11 -19.52 -28.96 15.67
N LEU A 12 -20.76 -28.48 15.69
CA LEU A 12 -21.63 -28.52 16.86
C LEU A 12 -22.01 -29.97 17.21
N ASP A 13 -22.37 -30.77 16.21
CA ASP A 13 -22.71 -32.18 16.38
C ASP A 13 -21.49 -32.99 16.82
N ASP A 14 -20.31 -32.70 16.25
CA ASP A 14 -19.05 -33.33 16.66
C ASP A 14 -18.67 -33.00 18.11
N ALA A 15 -18.85 -31.73 18.53
CA ALA A 15 -18.62 -31.32 19.92
C ALA A 15 -19.59 -32.02 20.89
N GLN A 16 -20.85 -32.16 20.51
CA GLN A 16 -21.84 -32.90 21.31
C GLN A 16 -21.47 -34.38 21.45
N ALA A 17 -21.12 -35.04 20.35
CA ALA A 17 -20.69 -36.45 20.35
C ALA A 17 -19.42 -36.65 21.21
N LEU A 18 -18.50 -35.67 21.17
CA LEU A 18 -17.30 -35.71 21.99
C LEU A 18 -17.63 -35.60 23.50
N ILE A 19 -18.54 -34.72 23.91
CA ILE A 19 -18.99 -34.58 25.30
C ILE A 19 -19.62 -35.89 25.81
N GLU A 20 -20.42 -36.53 24.98
CA GLU A 20 -21.08 -37.80 25.33
C GLU A 20 -20.10 -38.98 25.46
N ARG A 21 -19.01 -38.96 24.69
CA ARG A 21 -17.96 -39.98 24.74
C ARG A 21 -17.04 -39.82 25.95
N LEU A 22 -16.72 -38.60 26.35
CA LEU A 22 -15.77 -38.28 27.42
C LEU A 22 -16.44 -38.36 28.81
N GLN A 23 -16.62 -39.55 29.36
CA GLN A 23 -17.28 -39.77 30.64
C GLN A 23 -16.33 -40.12 31.80
N HIS A 24 -15.07 -40.49 31.48
CA HIS A 24 -14.11 -40.89 32.50
C HIS A 24 -13.57 -39.68 33.27
N PRO A 25 -13.35 -39.80 34.61
CA PRO A 25 -12.82 -38.70 35.41
C PRO A 25 -11.49 -38.07 34.91
N SER A 26 -10.61 -38.84 34.27
CA SER A 26 -9.36 -38.35 33.67
C SER A 26 -9.57 -37.50 32.42
N GLU A 27 -10.78 -37.50 31.85
CA GLU A 27 -11.12 -36.76 30.62
C GLU A 27 -11.85 -35.43 30.89
N ARG A 28 -12.00 -35.04 32.17
CA ARG A 28 -12.77 -33.84 32.60
C ARG A 28 -12.32 -32.58 31.90
N ALA A 29 -11.01 -32.38 31.73
CA ALA A 29 -10.47 -31.19 31.04
C ALA A 29 -10.89 -31.13 29.57
N GLN A 30 -10.82 -32.28 28.88
CA GLN A 30 -11.26 -32.38 27.48
C GLN A 30 -12.77 -32.20 27.35
N ARG A 31 -13.56 -32.75 28.29
CA ARG A 31 -15.01 -32.59 28.32
C ARG A 31 -15.42 -31.13 28.61
N ALA A 32 -14.73 -30.45 29.53
CA ALA A 32 -14.97 -29.04 29.81
C ALA A 32 -14.66 -28.15 28.57
N ALA A 33 -13.54 -28.40 27.88
CA ALA A 33 -13.18 -27.71 26.65
C ALA A 33 -14.19 -27.98 25.52
N ALA A 34 -14.65 -29.22 25.33
CA ALA A 34 -15.67 -29.56 24.33
C ALA A 34 -17.02 -28.88 24.66
N SER A 35 -17.40 -28.81 25.95
CA SER A 35 -18.61 -28.13 26.40
C SER A 35 -18.57 -26.63 26.17
N LEU A 36 -17.41 -26.00 26.37
CA LEU A 36 -17.17 -24.60 25.99
C LEU A 36 -17.30 -24.40 24.49
N ARG A 37 -16.61 -25.21 23.69
CA ARG A 37 -16.65 -25.13 22.22
C ARG A 37 -18.09 -25.24 21.70
N ARG A 38 -18.90 -26.14 22.30
CA ARG A 38 -20.33 -26.25 21.97
C ARG A 38 -21.08 -24.94 22.28
N ALA A 39 -20.80 -24.30 23.41
CA ALA A 39 -21.47 -23.06 23.78
C ALA A 39 -21.08 -21.91 22.83
N GLU A 40 -19.81 -21.80 22.41
CA GLU A 40 -19.34 -20.85 21.42
C GLU A 40 -20.02 -21.03 20.07
N LEU A 41 -20.06 -22.25 19.56
CA LEU A 41 -20.71 -22.57 18.28
C LEU A 41 -22.21 -22.28 18.30
N LEU A 42 -22.90 -22.54 19.40
CA LEU A 42 -24.31 -22.17 19.57
C LEU A 42 -24.50 -20.64 19.53
N ASN A 43 -23.60 -19.89 20.16
CA ASN A 43 -23.64 -18.44 20.11
C ASN A 43 -23.38 -17.91 18.69
N ASP A 44 -22.40 -18.46 17.97
CA ASP A 44 -22.05 -18.07 16.60
C ASP A 44 -23.19 -18.38 15.61
N LEU A 45 -23.92 -19.44 15.84
CA LEU A 45 -25.14 -19.81 15.10
C LEU A 45 -26.37 -19.00 15.51
N GLY A 46 -26.22 -18.03 16.43
CA GLY A 46 -27.32 -17.18 16.90
C GLY A 46 -28.32 -17.92 17.84
N ARG A 47 -28.05 -19.17 18.25
CA ARG A 47 -28.88 -20.00 19.14
C ARG A 47 -28.62 -19.61 20.61
N ARG A 48 -28.83 -18.35 20.94
CA ARG A 48 -28.40 -17.72 22.21
C ARG A 48 -28.97 -18.39 23.46
N ALA A 49 -30.27 -18.80 23.44
CA ALA A 49 -30.88 -19.48 24.60
C ALA A 49 -30.18 -20.82 24.92
N GLU A 50 -29.80 -21.54 23.90
CA GLU A 50 -29.11 -22.81 24.05
C GLU A 50 -27.64 -22.61 24.45
N ALA A 51 -26.98 -21.53 23.93
CA ALA A 51 -25.64 -21.15 24.33
C ALA A 51 -25.59 -20.76 25.82
N LEU A 52 -26.56 -19.98 26.31
CA LEU A 52 -26.71 -19.65 27.73
C LEU A 52 -26.83 -20.90 28.60
N ALA A 53 -27.73 -21.83 28.20
CA ALA A 53 -27.93 -23.07 28.90
C ALA A 53 -26.69 -24.00 28.85
N ALA A 54 -25.92 -23.96 27.78
CA ALA A 54 -24.68 -24.72 27.67
C ALA A 54 -23.57 -24.16 28.59
N CYS A 55 -23.39 -22.82 28.64
CA CYS A 55 -22.50 -22.19 29.61
C CYS A 55 -22.88 -22.51 31.04
N SER A 56 -24.17 -22.36 31.39
CA SER A 56 -24.63 -22.62 32.76
C SER A 56 -24.36 -24.08 33.19
N ARG A 57 -24.65 -25.06 32.33
CA ARG A 57 -24.34 -26.48 32.60
C ARG A 57 -22.83 -26.72 32.77
N LEU A 58 -21.99 -26.13 31.95
CA LEU A 58 -20.55 -26.26 32.09
C LEU A 58 -20.09 -25.72 33.45
N ILE A 59 -20.58 -24.55 33.86
CA ILE A 59 -20.23 -23.90 35.13
C ILE A 59 -20.76 -24.69 36.33
N GLU A 60 -21.96 -25.27 36.23
CA GLU A 60 -22.56 -26.14 37.29
C GLU A 60 -21.77 -27.44 37.45
N GLU A 61 -21.38 -28.07 36.35
CA GLU A 61 -20.68 -29.36 36.36
C GLU A 61 -19.22 -29.24 36.81
N PHE A 62 -18.51 -28.17 36.35
CA PHE A 62 -17.05 -28.08 36.47
C PHE A 62 -16.59 -26.92 37.37
N GLY A 63 -17.43 -25.92 37.68
CA GLY A 63 -17.04 -24.69 38.34
C GLY A 63 -16.45 -24.82 39.74
N GLY A 64 -16.67 -25.95 40.43
CA GLY A 64 -16.09 -26.24 41.76
C GLY A 64 -14.79 -27.05 41.72
N MET A 65 -14.28 -27.41 40.54
CA MET A 65 -13.08 -28.23 40.40
C MET A 65 -11.80 -27.40 40.48
N PRO A 66 -10.71 -27.91 41.12
CA PRO A 66 -9.50 -27.11 41.33
C PRO A 66 -8.51 -27.17 40.14
N GLU A 67 -8.61 -28.16 39.24
CA GLU A 67 -7.65 -28.39 38.16
C GLU A 67 -7.63 -27.22 37.16
N PRO A 68 -6.47 -26.58 36.91
CA PRO A 68 -6.37 -25.42 35.97
C PRO A 68 -6.97 -25.72 34.59
N ALA A 69 -6.72 -26.89 34.03
CA ALA A 69 -7.23 -27.28 32.71
C ALA A 69 -8.77 -27.40 32.63
N VAL A 70 -9.45 -27.43 33.78
CA VAL A 70 -10.92 -27.41 33.90
C VAL A 70 -11.42 -26.01 34.22
N VAL A 71 -10.67 -25.27 35.04
CA VAL A 71 -11.03 -23.91 35.48
C VAL A 71 -10.97 -22.92 34.29
N VAL A 72 -10.00 -23.04 33.40
CA VAL A 72 -9.85 -22.11 32.25
C VAL A 72 -11.12 -22.13 31.37
N PRO A 73 -11.65 -23.28 30.90
CA PRO A 73 -12.94 -23.35 30.21
C PRO A 73 -14.11 -22.73 31.01
N CYS A 74 -14.13 -22.90 32.34
CA CYS A 74 -15.17 -22.30 33.17
C CYS A 74 -15.08 -20.78 33.22
N CYS A 75 -13.87 -20.21 33.29
CA CYS A 75 -13.64 -18.77 33.22
C CYS A 75 -14.09 -18.20 31.87
N GLN A 76 -13.78 -18.90 30.78
CA GLN A 76 -14.21 -18.54 29.44
C GLN A 76 -15.72 -18.60 29.29
N ALA A 77 -16.36 -19.64 29.81
CA ALA A 77 -17.82 -19.77 29.81
C ALA A 77 -18.52 -18.67 30.63
N LEU A 78 -17.99 -18.30 31.79
CA LEU A 78 -18.51 -17.18 32.58
C LEU A 78 -18.41 -15.83 31.83
N ARG A 79 -17.30 -15.59 31.15
CA ARG A 79 -17.13 -14.38 30.33
C ARG A 79 -18.07 -14.37 29.10
N LEU A 80 -18.22 -15.51 28.42
CA LEU A 80 -19.16 -15.66 27.31
C LEU A 80 -20.61 -15.46 27.78
N LEU A 81 -20.96 -16.03 28.92
CA LEU A 81 -22.27 -15.86 29.54
C LEU A 81 -22.56 -14.38 29.86
N ALA A 82 -21.62 -13.68 30.48
CA ALA A 82 -21.75 -12.25 30.76
C ALA A 82 -21.90 -11.42 29.48
N HIS A 83 -21.13 -11.75 28.42
CA HIS A 83 -21.24 -11.08 27.13
C HIS A 83 -22.64 -11.27 26.51
N MET A 84 -23.17 -12.50 26.49
CA MET A 84 -24.52 -12.78 25.98
C MET A 84 -25.61 -12.10 26.80
N LEU A 85 -25.48 -12.07 28.12
CA LEU A 85 -26.44 -11.39 29.02
C LEU A 85 -26.48 -9.88 28.74
N ARG A 86 -25.30 -9.26 28.49
CA ARG A 86 -25.24 -7.85 28.08
C ARG A 86 -25.96 -7.60 26.74
N GLN A 87 -25.76 -8.48 25.75
CA GLN A 87 -26.46 -8.39 24.48
C GLN A 87 -27.98 -8.55 24.58
N LEU A 88 -28.45 -9.22 25.63
CA LEU A 88 -29.86 -9.41 25.96
C LEU A 88 -30.42 -8.30 26.87
N HIS A 89 -29.68 -7.18 27.00
CA HIS A 89 -30.04 -6.04 27.86
C HIS A 89 -30.27 -6.44 29.35
N ARG A 90 -29.47 -7.39 29.86
CA ARG A 90 -29.46 -7.84 31.26
C ARG A 90 -28.14 -7.51 31.94
N PRO A 91 -27.77 -6.23 32.11
CA PRO A 91 -26.46 -5.82 32.62
C PRO A 91 -26.23 -6.23 34.08
N ALA A 92 -27.25 -6.26 34.91
CA ALA A 92 -27.17 -6.69 36.30
C ALA A 92 -26.77 -8.19 36.42
N ASP A 93 -27.35 -9.05 35.60
CA ASP A 93 -27.02 -10.47 35.58
C ASP A 93 -25.61 -10.71 34.99
N ALA A 94 -25.24 -9.92 33.98
CA ALA A 94 -23.88 -9.94 33.42
C ALA A 94 -22.85 -9.53 34.47
N LEU A 95 -23.11 -8.48 35.24
CA LEU A 95 -22.25 -8.02 36.33
C LEU A 95 -22.10 -9.09 37.41
N ALA A 96 -23.22 -9.67 37.89
CA ALA A 96 -23.21 -10.76 38.87
C ALA A 96 -22.41 -11.99 38.38
N THR A 97 -22.46 -12.26 37.07
CA THR A 97 -21.70 -13.35 36.46
C THR A 97 -20.20 -13.09 36.51
N LEU A 98 -19.74 -11.86 36.21
CA LEU A 98 -18.34 -11.47 36.30
C LEU A 98 -17.87 -11.40 37.76
N ASP A 99 -18.69 -10.89 38.71
CA ASP A 99 -18.41 -10.90 40.12
C ASP A 99 -18.19 -12.32 40.65
N ARG A 100 -19.03 -13.27 40.19
CA ARG A 100 -18.86 -14.70 40.51
C ARG A 100 -17.52 -15.24 40.03
N LEU A 101 -17.09 -14.88 38.81
CA LEU A 101 -15.79 -15.29 38.26
C LEU A 101 -14.65 -14.74 39.12
N VAL A 102 -14.65 -13.45 39.45
CA VAL A 102 -13.63 -12.81 40.27
C VAL A 102 -13.61 -13.39 41.69
N ALA A 103 -14.75 -13.58 42.32
CA ALA A 103 -14.86 -14.16 43.67
C ALA A 103 -14.34 -15.60 43.73
N ALA A 104 -14.64 -16.42 42.73
CA ALA A 104 -14.25 -17.85 42.72
C ALA A 104 -12.76 -18.05 42.40
N HIS A 105 -12.18 -17.20 41.52
CA HIS A 105 -10.87 -17.46 40.95
C HIS A 105 -9.87 -16.31 41.08
N GLY A 106 -10.24 -15.15 41.67
CA GLY A 106 -9.43 -13.94 41.72
C GLY A 106 -8.08 -14.10 42.44
N GLN A 107 -7.95 -15.07 43.35
CA GLN A 107 -6.72 -15.36 44.11
C GLN A 107 -5.83 -16.42 43.45
N ARG A 108 -6.20 -16.92 42.27
CA ARG A 108 -5.43 -17.96 41.59
C ARG A 108 -4.20 -17.37 40.91
N GLY A 109 -3.09 -18.15 40.96
CA GLY A 109 -1.79 -17.70 40.45
C GLY A 109 -1.47 -18.10 39.00
N GLU A 110 -2.24 -19.00 38.38
CA GLU A 110 -1.97 -19.51 37.04
C GLU A 110 -2.18 -18.41 35.97
N PRO A 111 -1.20 -18.19 35.09
CA PRO A 111 -1.24 -17.05 34.14
C PRO A 111 -2.50 -17.00 33.27
N GLU A 112 -2.95 -18.16 32.75
CA GLU A 112 -4.15 -18.25 31.89
C GLU A 112 -5.43 -17.84 32.64
N ILE A 113 -5.59 -18.28 33.90
CA ILE A 113 -6.74 -17.93 34.72
C ILE A 113 -6.70 -16.43 35.05
N ARG A 114 -5.53 -15.92 35.37
CA ARG A 114 -5.32 -14.49 35.71
C ARG A 114 -5.66 -13.58 34.55
N GLU A 115 -5.34 -13.99 33.30
CA GLU A 115 -5.74 -13.26 32.12
C GLU A 115 -7.28 -13.15 32.02
N HIS A 116 -7.99 -14.24 32.29
CA HIS A 116 -9.46 -14.22 32.32
C HIS A 116 -10.02 -13.33 33.43
N ILE A 117 -9.33 -13.27 34.59
CA ILE A 117 -9.70 -12.37 35.69
C ILE A 117 -9.50 -10.90 35.26
N ALA A 118 -8.35 -10.56 34.67
CA ALA A 118 -8.09 -9.20 34.19
C ALA A 118 -9.14 -8.74 33.17
N HIS A 119 -9.47 -9.60 32.22
CA HIS A 119 -10.56 -9.36 31.27
C HIS A 119 -11.92 -9.19 31.96
N ALA A 120 -12.23 -10.00 32.97
CA ALA A 120 -13.50 -9.91 33.67
C ALA A 120 -13.61 -8.59 34.46
N LEU A 121 -12.55 -8.20 35.15
CA LEU A 121 -12.46 -6.93 35.86
C LEU A 121 -12.65 -5.75 34.92
N TYR A 122 -12.03 -5.76 33.75
CA TYR A 122 -12.19 -4.74 32.71
C TYR A 122 -13.65 -4.72 32.18
N GLN A 123 -14.23 -5.88 31.82
CA GLN A 123 -15.60 -5.95 31.34
C GLN A 123 -16.61 -5.47 32.40
N ARG A 124 -16.34 -5.76 33.68
CA ARG A 124 -17.14 -5.31 34.81
C ARG A 124 -17.30 -3.80 34.86
N THR A 125 -16.23 -3.04 34.60
CA THR A 125 -16.26 -1.57 34.60
C THR A 125 -17.22 -0.99 33.56
N TRP A 126 -17.43 -1.68 32.44
CA TRP A 126 -18.33 -1.26 31.38
C TRP A 126 -19.81 -1.58 31.61
N LEU A 127 -20.11 -2.39 32.63
CA LEU A 127 -21.47 -2.75 33.00
C LEU A 127 -22.04 -1.84 34.08
N ILE A 128 -21.25 -0.95 34.64
CA ILE A 128 -21.63 -0.01 35.69
C ILE A 128 -21.95 1.33 35.03
N ASP A 129 -23.19 1.78 35.10
CA ASP A 129 -23.65 3.01 34.43
C ASP A 129 -23.27 4.28 35.21
N GLU A 130 -23.27 4.21 36.55
CA GLU A 130 -22.98 5.38 37.42
C GLU A 130 -21.46 5.68 37.39
N PRO A 131 -21.05 6.92 36.99
CA PRO A 131 -19.63 7.24 36.75
C PRO A 131 -18.75 7.15 37.98
N ALA A 132 -19.25 7.50 39.19
CA ALA A 132 -18.47 7.40 40.41
C ALA A 132 -18.21 5.93 40.79
N ALA A 133 -19.24 5.09 40.79
CA ALA A 133 -19.11 3.65 41.02
C ALA A 133 -18.23 2.96 39.99
N ARG A 134 -18.22 3.48 38.73
CA ARG A 134 -17.33 3.03 37.69
C ARG A 134 -15.87 3.37 37.93
N CYS A 135 -15.57 4.54 38.52
CA CYS A 135 -14.22 4.88 39.01
C CYS A 135 -13.77 3.93 40.15
N GLU A 136 -14.68 3.64 41.11
CA GLU A 136 -14.38 2.67 42.17
C GLU A 136 -14.09 1.27 41.63
N ALA A 137 -14.80 0.87 40.57
CA ALA A 137 -14.54 -0.41 39.90
C ALA A 137 -13.17 -0.41 39.19
N CYS A 138 -12.70 0.71 38.64
CA CYS A 138 -11.35 0.86 38.09
C CYS A 138 -10.29 0.81 39.20
N ASP A 139 -10.54 1.40 40.37
CA ASP A 139 -9.66 1.33 41.54
C ASP A 139 -9.56 -0.12 42.03
N PHE A 140 -10.69 -0.80 42.21
CA PHE A 140 -10.72 -2.21 42.56
C PHE A 140 -9.94 -3.07 41.55
N MET A 141 -10.12 -2.85 40.23
CA MET A 141 -9.34 -3.53 39.22
C MET A 141 -7.84 -3.27 39.37
N SER A 142 -7.44 -2.02 39.61
CA SER A 142 -6.04 -1.65 39.85
C SER A 142 -5.46 -2.36 41.04
N GLU A 143 -6.17 -2.36 42.20
CA GLU A 143 -5.77 -3.04 43.42
C GLU A 143 -5.60 -4.57 43.21
N GLN A 144 -6.54 -5.22 42.56
CA GLN A 144 -6.46 -6.64 42.28
C GLN A 144 -5.28 -6.99 41.36
N LEU A 145 -4.95 -6.15 40.41
CA LEU A 145 -3.83 -6.35 39.49
C LEU A 145 -2.49 -5.97 40.16
N ASP A 146 -2.46 -4.92 40.99
CA ASP A 146 -1.25 -4.47 41.70
C ASP A 146 -0.83 -5.40 42.84
N ALA A 147 -1.76 -6.13 43.45
CA ALA A 147 -1.47 -7.17 44.44
C ALA A 147 -0.64 -8.34 43.87
N GLN A 148 -0.45 -8.41 42.59
CA GLN A 148 0.28 -9.47 41.90
C GLN A 148 1.54 -8.89 41.24
N ALA A 149 2.72 -9.42 41.55
CA ALA A 149 4.00 -8.88 41.07
C ALA A 149 4.39 -9.27 39.63
N ASP A 150 3.46 -9.78 38.82
CA ASP A 150 3.73 -10.30 37.47
C ASP A 150 3.62 -9.20 36.40
N ALA A 151 4.70 -8.93 35.68
CA ALA A 151 4.77 -7.94 34.61
C ALA A 151 3.84 -8.24 33.41
N ALA A 152 3.41 -9.48 33.23
CA ALA A 152 2.44 -9.86 32.18
C ALA A 152 1.10 -9.09 32.26
N PHE A 153 0.81 -8.49 33.45
CA PHE A 153 -0.41 -7.71 33.67
C PHE A 153 -0.21 -6.19 33.63
N ASP A 154 1.00 -5.72 33.32
CA ASP A 154 1.29 -4.29 33.27
C ASP A 154 0.42 -3.55 32.27
N ALA A 155 0.16 -4.16 31.12
CA ALA A 155 -0.77 -3.63 30.14
C ALA A 155 -2.17 -3.39 30.73
N TRP A 156 -2.71 -4.32 31.47
CA TRP A 156 -4.01 -4.22 32.14
C TRP A 156 -4.02 -3.17 33.28
N ARG A 157 -2.89 -3.02 34.00
CA ARG A 157 -2.71 -1.97 35.00
C ARG A 157 -2.79 -0.58 34.39
N VAL A 158 -2.21 -0.39 33.21
CA VAL A 158 -2.32 0.87 32.49
C VAL A 158 -3.74 1.07 31.96
N ASP A 159 -4.39 0.01 31.39
CA ASP A 159 -5.76 0.10 30.90
C ASP A 159 -6.77 0.50 32.00
N ALA A 160 -6.61 -0.01 33.22
CA ALA A 160 -7.46 0.37 34.36
C ALA A 160 -7.37 1.88 34.66
N ARG A 161 -6.16 2.44 34.60
CA ARG A 161 -5.89 3.86 34.85
C ARG A 161 -6.34 4.74 33.69
N LEU A 162 -6.14 4.29 32.45
CA LEU A 162 -6.67 4.95 31.26
C LEU A 162 -8.19 5.08 31.33
N LEU A 163 -8.88 4.00 31.67
CA LEU A 163 -10.35 4.00 31.76
C LEU A 163 -10.83 4.93 32.90
N LYS A 164 -10.18 4.91 34.07
CA LYS A 164 -10.51 5.83 35.14
C LYS A 164 -10.32 7.29 34.76
N ALA A 165 -9.22 7.59 34.06
CA ALA A 165 -8.95 8.93 33.59
C ALA A 165 -9.98 9.39 32.53
N GLU A 166 -10.40 8.51 31.62
CA GLU A 166 -11.47 8.79 30.67
C GLU A 166 -12.79 9.13 31.39
N ILE A 167 -13.16 8.36 32.42
CA ILE A 167 -14.36 8.64 33.21
C ILE A 167 -14.25 9.99 33.90
N ASN A 168 -13.11 10.30 34.52
CA ASN A 168 -12.87 11.57 35.18
C ASN A 168 -12.93 12.75 34.21
N HIS A 169 -12.37 12.60 33.02
CA HIS A 169 -12.49 13.58 31.91
C HIS A 169 -13.97 13.88 31.62
N HIS A 170 -14.77 12.86 31.37
CA HIS A 170 -16.22 13.02 31.08
C HIS A 170 -17.02 13.56 32.25
N ARG A 171 -16.52 13.44 33.48
CA ARG A 171 -17.09 14.09 34.70
C ARG A 171 -16.69 15.56 34.86
N GLY A 172 -15.85 16.09 33.95
CA GLY A 172 -15.31 17.44 34.08
C GLY A 172 -14.26 17.57 35.18
N LEU A 173 -13.51 16.51 35.46
CA LEU A 173 -12.44 16.43 36.46
C LEU A 173 -11.08 16.21 35.80
N PRO A 174 -10.59 17.14 34.97
CA PRO A 174 -9.37 16.96 34.19
C PRO A 174 -8.11 16.86 35.08
N GLN A 175 -8.06 17.48 36.23
CA GLN A 175 -6.93 17.37 37.17
C GLN A 175 -6.82 15.93 37.69
N ASP A 176 -7.93 15.31 38.12
CA ASP A 176 -7.95 13.93 38.61
C ASP A 176 -7.60 12.93 37.48
N ALA A 177 -8.04 13.23 36.25
CA ALA A 177 -7.66 12.45 35.10
C ALA A 177 -6.14 12.50 34.88
N ILE A 178 -5.54 13.69 34.87
CA ILE A 178 -4.08 13.88 34.72
C ILE A 178 -3.32 13.14 35.83
N ALA A 179 -3.70 13.34 37.07
CA ALA A 179 -3.02 12.67 38.22
C ALA A 179 -3.04 11.13 38.07
N THR A 180 -4.16 10.58 37.63
CA THR A 180 -4.31 9.14 37.36
C THR A 180 -3.38 8.67 36.24
N LEU A 181 -3.25 9.46 35.17
CA LEU A 181 -2.42 9.14 34.00
C LEU A 181 -0.94 9.31 34.30
N ASP A 182 -0.56 10.36 35.01
CA ASP A 182 0.84 10.63 35.44
C ASP A 182 1.38 9.48 36.32
N ALA A 183 0.59 8.99 37.27
CA ALA A 183 0.95 7.81 38.05
C ALA A 183 1.15 6.54 37.19
N ALA A 184 0.39 6.39 36.13
CA ALA A 184 0.59 5.28 35.17
C ALA A 184 1.86 5.48 34.33
N ILE A 185 2.09 6.69 33.83
CA ILE A 185 3.26 7.03 33.02
C ILE A 185 4.53 6.85 33.86
N GLU A 186 4.60 7.44 35.04
CA GLU A 186 5.76 7.35 35.94
C GLU A 186 6.15 5.90 36.26
N ARG A 187 5.15 5.05 36.48
CA ARG A 187 5.38 3.64 36.85
C ARG A 187 5.83 2.78 35.67
N PHE A 188 5.35 3.04 34.46
CA PHE A 188 5.50 2.13 33.30
C PHE A 188 6.33 2.69 32.17
N ASP A 189 6.86 3.90 32.24
CA ASP A 189 7.59 4.58 31.16
C ASP A 189 8.85 3.83 30.70
N GLY A 190 9.51 3.10 31.59
CA GLY A 190 10.70 2.29 31.29
C GLY A 190 10.41 0.92 30.69
N SER A 191 9.14 0.57 30.43
CA SER A 191 8.78 -0.75 29.91
C SER A 191 9.27 -0.95 28.47
N THR A 192 9.76 -2.16 28.18
CA THR A 192 10.11 -2.61 26.82
C THR A 192 9.02 -3.50 26.19
N ASP A 193 7.96 -3.82 26.92
CA ASP A 193 6.83 -4.57 26.40
C ASP A 193 6.04 -3.70 25.43
N PRO A 194 5.90 -4.08 24.14
CA PRO A 194 5.17 -3.30 23.15
C PRO A 194 3.73 -2.96 23.54
N ALA A 195 3.05 -3.88 24.25
CA ALA A 195 1.68 -3.68 24.69
C ALA A 195 1.59 -2.60 25.80
N VAL A 196 2.58 -2.53 26.68
CA VAL A 196 2.67 -1.51 27.73
C VAL A 196 3.10 -0.18 27.12
N VAL A 197 4.12 -0.18 26.25
CA VAL A 197 4.59 1.02 25.54
C VAL A 197 3.45 1.71 24.79
N LEU A 198 2.62 0.95 24.07
CA LEU A 198 1.44 1.47 23.37
C LEU A 198 0.46 2.17 24.33
N ARG A 199 0.21 1.58 25.50
CA ARG A 199 -0.73 2.09 26.49
C ARG A 199 -0.19 3.33 27.22
N VAL A 200 1.12 3.36 27.49
CA VAL A 200 1.78 4.54 28.04
C VAL A 200 1.74 5.70 27.05
N ALA A 201 1.95 5.44 25.75
CA ALA A 201 1.78 6.45 24.72
C ALA A 201 0.33 7.00 24.70
N ARG A 202 -0.67 6.13 24.79
CA ARG A 202 -2.09 6.53 24.93
C ARG A 202 -2.35 7.33 26.21
N ALA A 203 -1.74 6.96 27.32
CA ALA A 203 -1.88 7.70 28.58
C ALA A 203 -1.32 9.12 28.44
N ARG A 204 -0.16 9.31 27.83
CA ARG A 204 0.38 10.64 27.51
C ARG A 204 -0.57 11.45 26.62
N LEU A 205 -1.13 10.85 25.57
CA LEU A 205 -2.07 11.55 24.68
C LEU A 205 -3.40 11.89 25.37
N ALA A 206 -3.87 11.04 26.28
CA ALA A 206 -5.03 11.36 27.14
C ALA A 206 -4.73 12.52 28.09
N SER A 207 -3.51 12.59 28.67
CA SER A 207 -3.08 13.75 29.46
C SER A 207 -3.03 15.03 28.63
N VAL A 208 -2.59 14.96 27.37
CA VAL A 208 -2.60 16.11 26.43
C VAL A 208 -3.99 16.72 26.30
N LEU A 209 -5.03 15.89 26.14
CA LEU A 209 -6.41 16.39 26.01
C LEU A 209 -6.87 17.13 27.28
N ASN A 210 -6.60 16.56 28.45
CA ASN A 210 -6.96 17.17 29.73
C ASN A 210 -6.15 18.45 30.03
N LEU A 211 -4.84 18.47 29.72
CA LEU A 211 -3.99 19.67 29.87
C LEU A 211 -4.47 20.82 28.97
N ARG A 212 -4.99 20.52 27.78
CA ARG A 212 -5.56 21.54 26.89
C ARG A 212 -6.84 22.15 27.45
N GLU A 213 -7.71 21.38 28.08
CA GLU A 213 -8.89 21.90 28.77
C GLU A 213 -8.50 22.84 29.91
N LEU A 214 -7.36 22.60 30.55
CA LEU A 214 -6.80 23.44 31.60
C LEU A 214 -5.94 24.60 31.08
N ALA A 215 -5.91 24.82 29.72
CA ALA A 215 -5.08 25.81 29.04
C ALA A 215 -3.55 25.66 29.31
N GLN A 216 -3.09 24.47 29.70
CA GLN A 216 -1.68 24.16 29.92
C GLN A 216 -0.98 23.69 28.64
N HIS A 217 -0.98 24.54 27.65
CA HIS A 217 -0.56 24.22 26.28
C HIS A 217 0.90 23.76 26.15
N THR A 218 1.83 24.38 26.90
CA THR A 218 3.26 24.03 26.88
C THR A 218 3.49 22.59 27.34
N GLN A 219 2.85 22.18 28.45
CA GLN A 219 2.99 20.83 28.99
C GLN A 219 2.36 19.81 27.99
N ALA A 220 1.21 20.12 27.42
CA ALA A 220 0.57 19.31 26.40
C ALA A 220 1.50 19.10 25.17
N GLN A 221 2.19 20.15 24.72
CA GLN A 221 3.16 20.06 23.62
C GLN A 221 4.35 19.15 23.96
N VAL A 222 4.89 19.26 25.18
CA VAL A 222 6.01 18.41 25.62
C VAL A 222 5.63 16.93 25.59
N LEU A 223 4.44 16.57 26.09
CA LEU A 223 3.97 15.18 26.05
C LEU A 223 3.79 14.66 24.60
N CYS A 224 3.28 15.50 23.71
CA CYS A 224 3.16 15.11 22.29
C CYS A 224 4.54 14.78 21.69
N LEU A 225 5.55 15.62 21.95
CA LEU A 225 6.91 15.38 21.45
C LEU A 225 7.53 14.13 22.06
N GLN A 226 7.34 13.88 23.38
CA GLN A 226 7.82 12.66 24.00
C GLN A 226 7.24 11.40 23.37
N VAL A 227 5.95 11.39 23.01
CA VAL A 227 5.34 10.26 22.29
C VAL A 227 5.93 10.12 20.90
N ALA A 228 6.10 11.22 20.17
CA ALA A 228 6.68 11.20 18.84
C ALA A 228 8.13 10.69 18.86
N ASP A 229 8.97 11.19 19.74
CA ASP A 229 10.38 10.80 19.88
C ASP A 229 10.54 9.33 20.30
N GLN A 230 9.70 8.86 21.22
CA GLN A 230 9.70 7.46 21.65
C GLN A 230 9.41 6.50 20.51
N ILE A 231 8.46 6.88 19.66
CA ILE A 231 8.09 6.08 18.47
C ILE A 231 9.17 6.18 17.41
N GLU A 232 9.81 7.36 17.29
CA GLU A 232 10.89 7.57 16.32
C GLU A 232 12.09 6.68 16.59
N ALA A 233 12.48 6.53 17.83
CA ALA A 233 13.61 5.69 18.23
C ALA A 233 13.43 4.20 17.86
N GLY A 234 12.17 3.73 17.74
CA GLY A 234 11.84 2.34 17.40
C GLY A 234 10.98 2.16 16.14
N LEU A 235 10.89 3.16 15.25
CA LEU A 235 9.89 3.20 14.17
C LEU A 235 9.94 2.02 13.21
N ALA A 236 11.13 1.49 12.91
CA ALA A 236 11.29 0.37 11.96
C ALA A 236 10.58 -0.90 12.45
N ASP A 237 10.57 -1.11 13.77
CA ASP A 237 10.03 -2.32 14.41
C ASP A 237 8.70 -2.05 15.15
N ALA A 238 8.26 -0.78 15.19
CA ALA A 238 7.03 -0.40 15.89
C ALA A 238 5.77 -1.02 15.26
N ALA A 239 4.89 -1.54 16.10
CA ALA A 239 3.58 -2.02 15.67
C ALA A 239 2.76 -0.89 15.00
N PRO A 240 1.88 -1.22 14.02
CA PRO A 240 1.04 -0.23 13.35
C PRO A 240 0.23 0.66 14.30
N GLU A 241 -0.24 0.08 15.41
CA GLU A 241 -1.00 0.78 16.44
C GLU A 241 -0.17 1.85 17.14
N LEU A 242 1.11 1.56 17.43
CA LEU A 242 2.02 2.51 18.05
C LEU A 242 2.37 3.65 17.07
N ARG A 243 2.62 3.34 15.79
CA ARG A 243 2.82 4.36 14.75
C ARG A 243 1.60 5.27 14.59
N LEU A 244 0.40 4.72 14.77
CA LEU A 244 -0.84 5.50 14.76
C LEU A 244 -0.88 6.52 15.90
N GLU A 245 -0.45 6.13 17.10
CA GLU A 245 -0.34 7.07 18.24
C GLU A 245 0.71 8.16 17.97
N GLY A 246 1.79 7.87 17.23
CA GLY A 246 2.75 8.88 16.77
C GLY A 246 2.10 9.93 15.86
N VAL A 247 1.29 9.52 14.90
CA VAL A 247 0.54 10.46 14.04
C VAL A 247 -0.45 11.26 14.86
N ARG A 248 -1.11 10.66 15.86
CA ARG A 248 -2.01 11.37 16.79
C ARG A 248 -1.27 12.41 17.62
N ALA A 249 -0.10 12.06 18.15
CA ALA A 249 0.74 12.98 18.90
C ALA A 249 1.10 14.23 18.10
N LEU A 250 1.56 14.03 16.84
CA LEU A 250 1.89 15.12 15.94
C LEU A 250 0.65 15.95 15.55
N THR A 251 -0.49 15.29 15.38
CA THR A 251 -1.76 15.98 15.11
C THR A 251 -2.15 16.88 16.29
N LEU A 252 -2.08 16.36 17.52
CA LEU A 252 -2.36 17.14 18.72
C LEU A 252 -1.32 18.26 18.93
N PHE A 253 -0.06 18.00 18.65
CA PHE A 253 0.96 19.05 18.71
C PHE A 253 0.65 20.17 17.71
N PHE A 254 0.33 19.83 16.47
CA PHE A 254 -0.08 20.77 15.44
C PHE A 254 -1.27 21.63 15.86
N ASP A 255 -2.31 21.01 16.42
CA ASP A 255 -3.50 21.72 16.89
C ASP A 255 -3.23 22.64 18.08
N GLY A 256 -2.14 22.42 18.81
CA GLY A 256 -1.67 23.26 19.91
C GLY A 256 -0.81 24.45 19.49
N LEU A 257 -0.38 24.52 18.22
CA LEU A 257 0.36 25.64 17.69
C LEU A 257 -0.57 26.82 17.37
N GLY A 258 -0.13 28.06 17.66
CA GLY A 258 -0.83 29.27 17.29
C GLY A 258 -0.88 29.51 15.76
N LEU A 259 -1.80 30.36 15.34
CA LEU A 259 -1.91 30.70 13.90
C LEU A 259 -0.67 31.47 13.42
N GLU A 260 0.06 32.11 14.33
CA GLU A 260 1.32 32.82 14.06
C GLU A 260 2.51 31.88 13.81
N GLU A 261 2.40 30.61 14.17
CA GLU A 261 3.48 29.62 14.02
C GLU A 261 3.42 28.86 12.68
N GLN A 262 3.05 29.55 11.59
CA GLN A 262 2.83 28.94 10.27
C GLN A 262 4.03 28.14 9.73
N ALA A 263 5.26 28.66 9.87
CA ALA A 263 6.46 27.96 9.45
C ALA A 263 6.62 26.61 10.15
N ARG A 264 6.40 26.59 11.47
CA ARG A 264 6.50 25.40 12.31
C ARG A 264 5.42 24.36 11.98
N ARG A 265 4.21 24.84 11.66
CA ARG A 265 3.12 23.99 11.17
C ARG A 265 3.46 23.34 9.83
N ALA A 266 4.05 24.12 8.90
CA ALA A 266 4.47 23.62 7.59
C ALA A 266 5.58 22.56 7.68
N GLU A 267 6.56 22.77 8.56
CA GLU A 267 7.62 21.80 8.85
C GLU A 267 7.04 20.50 9.41
N LEU A 268 6.13 20.61 10.37
CA LEU A 268 5.50 19.45 11.00
C LEU A 268 4.69 18.61 10.02
N VAL A 269 3.91 19.25 9.16
CA VAL A 269 3.16 18.55 8.11
C VAL A 269 4.13 17.91 7.09
N GLY A 270 5.21 18.60 6.72
CA GLY A 270 6.27 18.03 5.89
C GLY A 270 6.85 16.76 6.49
N TRP A 271 7.25 16.82 7.74
CA TRP A 271 7.79 15.69 8.48
C TRP A 271 6.77 14.54 8.62
N LEU A 272 5.50 14.85 8.90
CA LEU A 272 4.42 13.86 8.97
C LEU A 272 4.23 13.12 7.64
N LEU A 273 4.27 13.84 6.52
CA LEU A 273 4.15 13.24 5.18
C LEU A 273 5.35 12.38 4.80
N GLU A 274 6.56 12.82 5.09
CA GLU A 274 7.78 12.07 4.81
C GLU A 274 7.82 10.74 5.57
N ARG A 275 7.40 10.77 6.83
CA ARG A 275 7.51 9.64 7.73
C ARG A 275 6.36 8.64 7.61
N TYR A 276 5.14 9.13 7.56
CA TYR A 276 3.94 8.31 7.62
C TYR A 276 3.14 8.25 6.32
N GLY A 277 3.47 9.10 5.35
CA GLY A 277 2.75 9.14 4.08
C GLY A 277 2.88 7.87 3.23
N ARG A 278 3.92 7.06 3.46
CA ARG A 278 4.14 5.77 2.79
C ARG A 278 4.10 4.58 3.74
N ASP A 279 3.50 4.75 4.91
CA ASP A 279 3.39 3.68 5.90
C ASP A 279 2.67 2.45 5.33
N ALA A 280 3.07 1.25 5.75
CA ALA A 280 2.43 0.01 5.32
C ALA A 280 0.96 -0.05 5.77
N SER A 281 0.65 0.49 6.97
CA SER A 281 -0.72 0.57 7.50
C SER A 281 -1.54 1.64 6.79
N SER A 282 -2.65 1.24 6.18
CA SER A 282 -3.59 2.20 5.59
C SER A 282 -4.18 3.16 6.62
N GLN A 283 -4.35 2.72 7.86
CA GLN A 283 -4.91 3.54 8.93
C GLN A 283 -3.97 4.70 9.32
N VAL A 284 -2.66 4.43 9.36
CA VAL A 284 -1.62 5.45 9.58
C VAL A 284 -1.63 6.45 8.43
N ARG A 285 -1.66 5.98 7.17
CA ARG A 285 -1.71 6.86 5.99
C ARG A 285 -2.99 7.70 5.93
N ARG A 286 -4.15 7.12 6.32
CA ARG A 286 -5.43 7.87 6.39
C ARG A 286 -5.35 9.07 7.33
N MET A 287 -4.75 8.90 8.51
CA MET A 287 -4.59 10.02 9.43
C MET A 287 -3.63 11.08 8.89
N ALA A 288 -2.49 10.65 8.34
CA ALA A 288 -1.50 11.57 7.77
C ALA A 288 -2.08 12.41 6.63
N VAL A 289 -2.83 11.79 5.69
CA VAL A 289 -3.43 12.49 4.55
C VAL A 289 -4.52 13.47 4.98
N VAL A 290 -5.35 13.09 5.95
CA VAL A 290 -6.42 13.98 6.46
C VAL A 290 -5.81 15.22 7.12
N ARG A 291 -4.79 15.05 7.96
CA ARG A 291 -4.12 16.20 8.60
C ARG A 291 -3.45 17.13 7.60
N ALA A 292 -2.77 16.58 6.59
CA ALA A 292 -2.17 17.39 5.52
C ALA A 292 -3.23 18.14 4.70
N TYR A 293 -4.38 17.53 4.48
CA TYR A 293 -5.52 18.15 3.81
C TYR A 293 -6.09 19.31 4.63
N ASP A 294 -6.35 19.08 5.94
CA ASP A 294 -6.86 20.11 6.85
C ASP A 294 -5.93 21.33 6.90
N TRP A 295 -4.62 21.08 6.88
CA TRP A 295 -3.62 22.14 6.78
C TRP A 295 -3.73 22.95 5.49
N ALA A 296 -3.83 22.28 4.34
CA ALA A 296 -3.99 22.94 3.04
C ALA A 296 -5.31 23.77 2.97
N VAL A 297 -6.38 23.24 3.58
CA VAL A 297 -7.66 23.97 3.70
C VAL A 297 -7.50 25.19 4.62
N GLY A 298 -6.86 25.03 5.76
CA GLY A 298 -6.61 26.14 6.70
C GLY A 298 -5.83 27.29 6.07
N LEU A 299 -4.80 27.00 5.29
CA LEU A 299 -4.03 28.01 4.53
C LEU A 299 -4.91 28.73 3.51
N ARG A 300 -5.75 28.00 2.77
CA ARG A 300 -6.72 28.60 1.84
C ARG A 300 -7.68 29.53 2.58
N ASP A 301 -8.24 29.12 3.71
CA ASP A 301 -9.23 29.89 4.46
C ASP A 301 -8.63 31.15 5.08
N GLN A 302 -7.32 31.18 5.32
CA GLN A 302 -6.54 32.36 5.72
C GLN A 302 -6.20 33.28 4.54
N GLY A 303 -6.45 32.85 3.31
CA GLY A 303 -6.15 33.62 2.11
C GLY A 303 -4.71 33.49 1.59
N ASP A 304 -3.90 32.59 2.17
CA ASP A 304 -2.54 32.31 1.69
C ASP A 304 -2.59 31.27 0.56
N GLY A 305 -2.96 31.73 -0.62
CA GLY A 305 -3.16 30.87 -1.78
C GLY A 305 -1.90 30.14 -2.26
N GLU A 306 -0.72 30.78 -2.20
CA GLU A 306 0.53 30.13 -2.64
C GLU A 306 0.97 29.04 -1.66
N ALA A 307 0.88 29.28 -0.35
CA ALA A 307 1.17 28.25 0.64
C ALA A 307 0.15 27.10 0.57
N ALA A 308 -1.14 27.40 0.37
CA ALA A 308 -2.19 26.39 0.17
C ALA A 308 -1.92 25.55 -1.07
N LEU A 309 -1.49 26.16 -2.17
CA LEU A 309 -1.11 25.46 -3.41
C LEU A 309 0.06 24.53 -3.17
N ALA A 310 1.13 25.00 -2.52
CA ALA A 310 2.31 24.20 -2.18
C ALA A 310 1.95 23.00 -1.27
N ALA A 311 1.06 23.21 -0.29
CA ALA A 311 0.57 22.15 0.60
C ALA A 311 -0.22 21.07 -0.18
N CYS A 312 -1.12 21.50 -1.09
CA CYS A 312 -1.84 20.59 -1.98
C CYS A 312 -0.88 19.77 -2.85
N ASP A 313 0.13 20.38 -3.43
CA ASP A 313 1.09 19.71 -4.30
C ASP A 313 1.93 18.66 -3.56
N ARG A 314 2.37 18.98 -2.34
CA ARG A 314 3.10 18.05 -1.48
C ARG A 314 2.23 16.82 -1.12
N LEU A 315 0.97 17.05 -0.76
CA LEU A 315 0.01 15.98 -0.48
C LEU A 315 -0.21 15.09 -1.72
N LEU A 316 -0.45 15.69 -2.87
CA LEU A 316 -0.66 14.96 -4.12
C LEU A 316 0.58 14.16 -4.55
N ALA A 317 1.78 14.70 -4.36
CA ALA A 317 3.03 13.99 -4.64
C ALA A 317 3.19 12.72 -3.77
N THR A 318 2.69 12.77 -2.52
CA THR A 318 2.77 11.66 -1.58
C THR A 318 1.72 10.58 -1.86
N PHE A 319 0.46 10.96 -2.10
CA PHE A 319 -0.69 10.06 -2.04
C PHE A 319 -1.42 9.82 -3.37
N ALA A 320 -1.04 10.47 -4.49
CA ALA A 320 -1.78 10.34 -5.75
C ALA A 320 -1.93 8.90 -6.27
N ARG A 321 -1.07 7.98 -5.85
CA ARG A 321 -1.06 6.57 -6.25
C ARG A 321 -1.48 5.60 -5.14
N ASP A 322 -1.93 6.10 -4.01
CA ASP A 322 -2.44 5.24 -2.93
C ASP A 322 -3.70 4.51 -3.39
N THR A 323 -3.90 3.29 -2.92
CA THR A 323 -5.05 2.46 -3.31
C THR A 323 -6.16 2.44 -2.27
N ASP A 324 -5.93 3.05 -1.10
CA ASP A 324 -6.92 3.10 -0.04
C ASP A 324 -8.06 4.08 -0.39
N ALA A 325 -9.30 3.64 -0.26
CA ALA A 325 -10.46 4.41 -0.66
C ALA A 325 -10.62 5.75 0.09
N VAL A 326 -10.26 5.80 1.37
CA VAL A 326 -10.32 7.03 2.18
C VAL A 326 -9.22 8.00 1.75
N VAL A 327 -8.01 7.50 1.51
CA VAL A 327 -6.89 8.29 1.01
C VAL A 327 -7.23 8.85 -0.37
N GLN A 328 -7.76 8.03 -1.29
CA GLN A 328 -8.16 8.48 -2.63
C GLN A 328 -9.27 9.53 -2.60
N ARG A 329 -10.23 9.42 -1.67
CA ARG A 329 -11.25 10.46 -1.46
C ARG A 329 -10.60 11.78 -1.04
N THR A 330 -9.64 11.74 -0.12
CA THR A 330 -8.92 12.94 0.34
C THR A 330 -8.06 13.53 -0.78
N VAL A 331 -7.44 12.71 -1.62
CA VAL A 331 -6.72 13.14 -2.84
C VAL A 331 -7.68 13.87 -3.80
N ALA A 332 -8.88 13.34 -4.02
CA ALA A 332 -9.89 14.00 -4.85
C ALA A 332 -10.34 15.35 -4.24
N SER A 333 -10.54 15.40 -2.92
CA SER A 333 -10.85 16.65 -2.19
C SER A 333 -9.69 17.67 -2.31
N THR A 334 -8.45 17.19 -2.28
CA THR A 334 -7.26 18.04 -2.46
C THR A 334 -7.20 18.63 -3.86
N LEU A 335 -7.49 17.85 -4.89
CA LEU A 335 -7.58 18.37 -6.27
C LEU A 335 -8.67 19.43 -6.40
N LEU A 336 -9.83 19.21 -5.76
CA LEU A 336 -10.93 20.18 -5.75
C LEU A 336 -10.49 21.48 -5.05
N ASN A 337 -9.87 21.37 -3.88
CA ASN A 337 -9.33 22.51 -3.13
C ASN A 337 -8.25 23.27 -3.92
N LYS A 338 -7.31 22.55 -4.55
CA LYS A 338 -6.27 23.12 -5.42
C LYS A 338 -6.88 23.91 -6.57
N GLY A 339 -7.90 23.35 -7.24
CA GLY A 339 -8.62 24.06 -8.31
C GLY A 339 -9.28 25.35 -7.81
N HIS A 340 -9.88 25.32 -6.61
CA HIS A 340 -10.48 26.51 -5.99
C HIS A 340 -9.44 27.58 -5.65
N VAL A 341 -8.32 27.21 -5.03
CA VAL A 341 -7.23 28.13 -4.70
C VAL A 341 -6.69 28.81 -5.96
N LEU A 342 -6.40 28.04 -6.99
CA LEU A 342 -5.91 28.57 -8.27
C LEU A 342 -6.92 29.54 -8.91
N LEU A 343 -8.21 29.22 -8.87
CA LEU A 343 -9.23 30.03 -9.51
C LEU A 343 -9.58 31.28 -8.72
N GLU A 344 -9.79 31.17 -7.41
CA GLU A 344 -10.40 32.22 -6.60
C GLU A 344 -9.35 33.10 -5.90
N GLN A 345 -8.23 32.55 -5.49
CA GLN A 345 -7.22 33.30 -4.75
C GLN A 345 -6.05 33.77 -5.63
N LEU A 346 -5.62 32.91 -6.56
CA LEU A 346 -4.45 33.19 -7.39
C LEU A 346 -4.82 33.70 -8.79
N ALA A 347 -6.12 33.73 -9.12
CA ALA A 347 -6.65 34.13 -10.44
C ALA A 347 -6.04 33.36 -11.64
N ARG A 348 -5.51 32.15 -11.40
CA ARG A 348 -4.83 31.27 -12.37
C ARG A 348 -5.86 30.34 -13.00
N ALA A 349 -6.78 30.89 -13.79
CA ALA A 349 -7.92 30.14 -14.32
C ALA A 349 -7.55 28.99 -15.27
N ASP A 350 -6.45 29.10 -16.03
CA ASP A 350 -5.94 28.04 -16.90
C ASP A 350 -5.43 26.83 -16.10
N ASP A 351 -4.63 27.09 -15.07
CA ASP A 351 -4.11 26.04 -14.21
C ASP A 351 -5.23 25.34 -13.45
N ALA A 352 -6.21 26.13 -12.93
CA ALA A 352 -7.40 25.60 -12.29
C ALA A 352 -8.22 24.70 -13.22
N LEU A 353 -8.34 25.08 -14.49
CA LEU A 353 -9.04 24.29 -15.51
C LEU A 353 -8.42 22.90 -15.66
N GLY A 354 -7.09 22.84 -15.80
CA GLY A 354 -6.36 21.56 -15.88
C GLY A 354 -6.55 20.67 -14.66
N VAL A 355 -6.58 21.26 -13.46
CA VAL A 355 -6.83 20.52 -12.21
C VAL A 355 -8.26 19.97 -12.15
N TYR A 356 -9.27 20.73 -12.51
CA TYR A 356 -10.66 20.27 -12.53
C TYR A 356 -10.88 19.17 -13.59
N GLU A 357 -10.28 19.29 -14.77
CA GLU A 357 -10.34 18.27 -15.81
C GLU A 357 -9.68 16.95 -15.36
N LYS A 358 -8.53 17.02 -14.68
CA LYS A 358 -7.87 15.86 -14.07
C LYS A 358 -8.78 15.20 -13.03
N LEU A 359 -9.41 15.99 -12.16
CA LEU A 359 -10.33 15.48 -11.14
C LEU A 359 -11.56 14.79 -11.77
N MET A 360 -12.18 15.43 -12.77
CA MET A 360 -13.30 14.86 -13.50
C MET A 360 -12.95 13.55 -14.19
N HIS A 361 -11.74 13.44 -14.74
CA HIS A 361 -11.23 12.21 -15.35
C HIS A 361 -11.02 11.11 -14.28
N THR A 362 -10.40 11.44 -13.15
CA THR A 362 -10.18 10.52 -12.04
C THR A 362 -11.50 9.98 -11.47
N LEU A 363 -12.55 10.80 -11.43
CA LEU A 363 -13.87 10.44 -10.90
C LEU A 363 -14.86 9.98 -11.97
N ARG A 364 -14.40 9.63 -13.16
CA ARG A 364 -15.26 9.30 -14.31
C ARG A 364 -16.25 8.17 -13.99
N ASP A 365 -15.78 7.12 -13.36
CA ASP A 365 -16.52 5.88 -13.10
C ASP A 365 -16.91 5.74 -11.61
N ALA A 366 -16.83 6.84 -10.84
CA ALA A 366 -17.13 6.81 -9.42
C ALA A 366 -18.63 6.62 -9.15
N ALA A 367 -18.98 5.55 -8.46
CA ALA A 367 -20.36 5.20 -8.09
C ALA A 367 -20.80 5.82 -6.75
N ALA A 368 -19.87 6.14 -5.84
CA ALA A 368 -20.18 6.67 -4.51
C ALA A 368 -20.78 8.09 -4.62
N PRO A 369 -21.90 8.38 -3.92
CA PRO A 369 -22.58 9.68 -3.99
C PRO A 369 -21.69 10.87 -3.68
N GLU A 370 -20.80 10.74 -2.70
CA GLU A 370 -19.84 11.79 -2.30
C GLU A 370 -18.84 12.13 -3.42
N LEU A 371 -18.36 11.13 -4.16
CA LEU A 371 -17.47 11.32 -5.29
C LEU A 371 -18.19 11.90 -6.50
N GLN A 372 -19.48 11.58 -6.68
CA GLN A 372 -20.32 12.21 -7.68
C GLN A 372 -20.57 13.69 -7.38
N ASP A 373 -20.77 14.07 -6.11
CA ASP A 373 -20.85 15.47 -5.68
C ASP A 373 -19.53 16.22 -5.96
N MET A 374 -18.39 15.61 -5.65
CA MET A 374 -17.09 16.20 -5.97
C MET A 374 -16.91 16.40 -7.49
N ARG A 375 -17.34 15.45 -8.30
CA ARG A 375 -17.34 15.56 -9.77
C ARG A 375 -18.25 16.69 -10.25
N ALA A 376 -19.42 16.85 -9.64
CA ALA A 376 -20.33 17.95 -9.96
C ALA A 376 -19.70 19.32 -9.61
N LYS A 377 -19.07 19.44 -8.43
CA LYS A 377 -18.31 20.63 -8.02
C LYS A 377 -17.13 20.93 -8.97
N ALA A 378 -16.38 19.90 -9.40
CA ALA A 378 -15.32 20.05 -10.38
C ALA A 378 -15.87 20.54 -11.74
N THR A 379 -17.03 20.03 -12.15
CA THR A 379 -17.72 20.47 -13.38
C THR A 379 -18.14 21.95 -13.30
N ALA A 380 -18.69 22.40 -12.16
CA ALA A 380 -19.02 23.79 -11.92
C ALA A 380 -17.77 24.68 -11.88
N GLY A 381 -16.69 24.23 -11.21
CA GLY A 381 -15.40 24.90 -11.20
C GLY A 381 -14.82 25.08 -12.62
N ARG A 382 -14.86 24.00 -13.41
CA ARG A 382 -14.47 24.04 -14.84
C ARG A 382 -15.27 25.08 -15.62
N GLN A 383 -16.59 25.13 -15.44
CA GLN A 383 -17.43 26.13 -16.10
C GLN A 383 -17.07 27.55 -15.66
N SER A 384 -16.77 27.75 -14.38
CA SER A 384 -16.33 29.05 -13.84
C SER A 384 -14.99 29.49 -14.43
N CYS A 385 -14.02 28.55 -14.58
CA CYS A 385 -12.76 28.83 -15.28
C CYS A 385 -13.02 29.28 -16.72
N LEU A 386 -13.80 28.53 -17.46
CA LEU A 386 -14.14 28.85 -18.86
C LEU A 386 -14.87 30.21 -18.98
N LYS A 387 -15.77 30.53 -18.02
CA LYS A 387 -16.46 31.84 -17.98
C LYS A 387 -15.48 32.98 -17.73
N ARG A 388 -14.52 32.82 -16.78
CA ARG A 388 -13.51 33.86 -16.50
C ARG A 388 -12.57 34.05 -17.68
N LEU A 389 -12.12 32.97 -18.28
CA LEU A 389 -11.27 32.99 -19.47
C LEU A 389 -11.96 33.67 -20.67
N ARG A 390 -13.30 33.48 -20.82
CA ARG A 390 -14.11 34.20 -21.84
C ARG A 390 -14.30 35.67 -21.52
N LYS A 391 -14.40 36.07 -20.25
CA LYS A 391 -14.64 37.45 -19.83
C LYS A 391 -13.38 38.31 -19.85
N ALA A 392 -12.24 37.71 -19.74
CA ALA A 392 -10.91 38.36 -19.83
C ALA A 392 -10.53 38.75 -21.26
N GLY A 393 -11.42 39.04 -22.15
CA GLY A 393 -11.27 39.41 -23.54
C GLY A 393 -9.89 39.92 -23.96
N PRO A 394 -9.51 40.04 -25.24
CA PRO A 394 -8.15 40.23 -25.70
C PRO A 394 -7.57 41.57 -25.20
N ALA A 395 -6.82 41.51 -24.13
CA ALA A 395 -5.97 42.61 -23.67
C ALA A 395 -4.52 42.15 -23.82
N ASP A 396 -3.84 42.80 -24.76
CA ASP A 396 -2.43 42.70 -25.11
C ASP A 396 -1.91 41.43 -25.81
N ALA A 397 -1.05 41.65 -26.78
CA ALA A 397 -0.44 40.67 -27.68
C ALA A 397 0.17 39.44 -26.99
N GLY A 398 -0.64 38.45 -26.61
CA GLY A 398 -0.21 37.23 -25.97
C GLY A 398 -1.30 36.28 -25.51
N GLU A 399 -2.56 36.74 -25.40
CA GLU A 399 -3.66 35.87 -24.94
C GLU A 399 -4.35 35.17 -26.14
N LEU A 400 -4.43 33.86 -26.02
CA LEU A 400 -5.11 33.01 -26.98
C LEU A 400 -6.62 33.12 -26.79
N SER A 401 -7.38 33.42 -27.85
CA SER A 401 -8.84 33.37 -27.77
C SER A 401 -9.31 31.96 -27.45
N ILE A 402 -10.39 31.84 -26.67
CA ILE A 402 -10.94 30.53 -26.27
C ILE A 402 -11.38 29.74 -27.50
N GLU A 403 -11.97 30.44 -28.48
CA GLU A 403 -12.39 29.86 -29.74
C GLU A 403 -11.20 29.22 -30.49
N LEU A 404 -10.09 29.93 -30.62
CA LEU A 404 -8.89 29.41 -31.28
C LEU A 404 -8.27 28.27 -30.50
N ARG A 405 -8.25 28.36 -29.15
CA ARG A 405 -7.75 27.27 -28.31
C ARG A 405 -8.59 26.00 -28.46
N ASP A 406 -9.94 26.15 -28.42
CA ASP A 406 -10.84 25.02 -28.54
C ASP A 406 -10.80 24.45 -29.96
N GLU A 407 -10.73 25.28 -30.99
CA GLU A 407 -10.54 24.86 -32.37
C GLU A 407 -9.28 24.00 -32.55
N VAL A 408 -8.12 24.51 -32.11
CA VAL A 408 -6.85 23.81 -32.25
C VAL A 408 -6.86 22.48 -31.46
N ARG A 409 -7.39 22.52 -30.23
CA ARG A 409 -7.51 21.31 -29.40
C ARG A 409 -8.43 20.26 -30.04
N ASP A 410 -9.54 20.67 -30.62
CA ASP A 410 -10.51 19.77 -31.22
C ASP A 410 -9.96 19.20 -32.56
N LYS A 411 -9.22 19.98 -33.35
CA LYS A 411 -8.46 19.47 -34.51
C LYS A 411 -7.46 18.39 -34.10
N VAL A 412 -6.67 18.62 -33.04
CA VAL A 412 -5.70 17.63 -32.55
C VAL A 412 -6.40 16.36 -32.06
N LYS A 413 -7.55 16.49 -31.36
CA LYS A 413 -8.36 15.34 -30.94
C LYS A 413 -8.94 14.57 -32.12
N GLU A 414 -9.41 15.27 -33.12
CA GLU A 414 -9.94 14.66 -34.34
C GLU A 414 -8.86 13.92 -35.10
N GLY A 415 -7.69 14.55 -35.32
CA GLY A 415 -6.54 13.90 -35.91
C GLY A 415 -6.12 12.64 -35.14
N ARG A 416 -6.12 12.68 -33.78
CA ARG A 416 -5.86 11.48 -32.98
C ARG A 416 -6.90 10.38 -33.20
N ARG A 417 -8.19 10.73 -33.27
CA ARG A 417 -9.27 9.78 -33.52
C ARG A 417 -9.11 9.07 -34.88
N HIS A 418 -8.75 9.83 -35.92
CA HIS A 418 -8.43 9.27 -37.25
C HIS A 418 -7.21 8.34 -37.17
N GLY A 419 -6.15 8.73 -36.50
CA GLY A 419 -4.97 7.90 -36.28
C GLY A 419 -5.27 6.58 -35.54
N ASP A 420 -6.08 6.64 -34.46
CA ASP A 420 -6.53 5.47 -33.72
C ASP A 420 -7.45 4.54 -34.55
N ALA A 421 -8.18 5.11 -35.52
CA ALA A 421 -9.01 4.36 -36.49
C ALA A 421 -8.22 3.77 -37.66
N GLY A 422 -6.91 4.06 -37.77
CA GLY A 422 -6.06 3.62 -38.88
C GLY A 422 -6.08 4.55 -40.09
N GLU A 423 -6.81 5.64 -40.05
CA GLU A 423 -6.93 6.67 -41.10
C GLU A 423 -5.74 7.66 -40.96
N SER A 424 -4.54 7.12 -41.16
CA SER A 424 -3.30 7.84 -40.81
C SER A 424 -3.02 9.03 -41.74
N LEU A 425 -3.51 9.05 -42.99
CA LEU A 425 -3.29 10.18 -43.89
C LEU A 425 -4.16 11.39 -43.53
N GLU A 426 -5.40 11.14 -43.18
CA GLU A 426 -6.36 12.16 -42.69
C GLU A 426 -5.88 12.75 -41.37
N ALA A 427 -5.37 11.91 -40.47
CA ALA A 427 -4.78 12.34 -39.23
C ALA A 427 -3.57 13.28 -39.44
N ILE A 428 -2.64 12.89 -40.35
CA ILE A 428 -1.45 13.71 -40.66
C ILE A 428 -1.87 15.06 -41.25
N ALA A 429 -2.86 15.11 -42.13
CA ALA A 429 -3.34 16.37 -42.71
C ALA A 429 -3.82 17.36 -41.63
N LEU A 430 -4.61 16.87 -40.65
CA LEU A 430 -5.07 17.70 -39.52
C LEU A 430 -3.91 18.18 -38.62
N PHE A 431 -2.91 17.33 -38.37
CA PHE A 431 -1.74 17.72 -37.61
C PHE A 431 -0.89 18.76 -38.36
N ASP A 432 -0.75 18.61 -39.68
CA ASP A 432 -0.02 19.54 -40.55
C ASP A 432 -0.70 20.92 -40.62
N GLU A 433 -2.04 20.97 -40.64
CA GLU A 433 -2.79 22.23 -40.54
C GLU A 433 -2.48 22.96 -39.19
N VAL A 434 -2.51 22.23 -38.08
CA VAL A 434 -2.19 22.80 -36.77
C VAL A 434 -0.74 23.29 -36.71
N LEU A 435 0.20 22.53 -37.25
CA LEU A 435 1.61 22.90 -37.29
C LEU A 435 1.89 24.09 -38.21
N ALA A 436 1.28 24.11 -39.38
CA ALA A 436 1.43 25.22 -40.33
C ALA A 436 0.94 26.57 -39.75
N ALA A 437 -0.19 26.50 -39.02
CA ALA A 437 -0.78 27.72 -38.45
C ALA A 437 -0.09 28.20 -37.17
N HIS A 438 0.41 27.25 -36.32
CA HIS A 438 0.76 27.61 -34.94
C HIS A 438 2.16 27.18 -34.49
N ALA A 439 3.00 26.58 -35.34
CA ALA A 439 4.33 26.10 -34.93
C ALA A 439 5.28 27.21 -34.46
N ALA A 440 5.09 28.44 -34.90
CA ALA A 440 5.87 29.59 -34.47
C ALA A 440 5.34 30.28 -33.19
N SER A 441 4.18 29.83 -32.67
CA SER A 441 3.57 30.46 -31.50
C SER A 441 4.41 30.27 -30.25
N LEU A 442 4.52 31.32 -29.45
CA LEU A 442 5.14 31.31 -28.11
C LEU A 442 4.13 30.99 -27.01
N HIS A 443 2.80 30.99 -27.32
CA HIS A 443 1.76 30.72 -26.33
C HIS A 443 1.86 29.29 -25.83
N PRO A 444 1.89 29.05 -24.48
CA PRO A 444 2.15 27.73 -23.90
C PRO A 444 1.17 26.65 -24.36
N GLU A 445 -0.11 26.99 -24.52
CA GLU A 445 -1.13 26.04 -24.95
C GLU A 445 -0.95 25.63 -26.44
N LEU A 446 -0.72 26.60 -27.32
CA LEU A 446 -0.46 26.30 -28.74
C LEU A 446 0.83 25.48 -28.89
N ARG A 447 1.88 25.81 -28.13
CA ARG A 447 3.12 25.01 -28.09
C ARG A 447 2.83 23.55 -27.68
N ARG A 448 1.99 23.34 -26.65
CA ARG A 448 1.56 21.99 -26.24
C ARG A 448 0.82 21.25 -27.33
N GLN A 449 -0.14 21.91 -28.00
CA GLN A 449 -0.92 21.30 -29.07
C GLN A 449 -0.04 20.99 -30.29
N CYS A 450 0.89 21.84 -30.65
CA CYS A 450 1.87 21.57 -31.71
C CYS A 450 2.82 20.40 -31.36
N ALA A 451 3.29 20.32 -30.11
CA ALA A 451 4.10 19.21 -29.65
C ALA A 451 3.32 17.87 -29.73
N ARG A 452 2.05 17.87 -29.28
CA ARG A 452 1.15 16.70 -29.43
C ARG A 452 0.93 16.34 -30.89
N SER A 453 0.74 17.33 -31.75
CA SER A 453 0.59 17.09 -33.20
C SER A 453 1.82 16.41 -33.80
N LEU A 454 3.03 16.87 -33.44
CA LEU A 454 4.28 16.23 -33.90
C LEU A 454 4.41 14.79 -33.43
N VAL A 455 4.06 14.49 -32.17
CA VAL A 455 4.09 13.13 -31.63
C VAL A 455 3.09 12.21 -32.33
N HIS A 456 1.84 12.65 -32.51
CA HIS A 456 0.81 11.85 -33.17
C HIS A 456 1.07 11.71 -34.67
N LYS A 457 1.62 12.76 -35.32
CA LYS A 457 2.08 12.68 -36.70
C LYS A 457 3.19 11.63 -36.85
N ALA A 458 4.20 11.64 -35.96
CA ALA A 458 5.26 10.63 -35.96
C ALA A 458 4.71 9.22 -35.79
N PHE A 459 3.71 9.02 -34.90
CA PHE A 459 3.02 7.74 -34.75
C PHE A 459 2.34 7.28 -36.04
N CYS A 460 1.57 8.14 -36.69
CA CYS A 460 0.90 7.84 -37.94
C CYS A 460 1.90 7.53 -39.11
N LEU A 461 3.00 8.29 -39.16
CA LEU A 461 4.07 8.07 -40.13
C LEU A 461 4.78 6.73 -39.92
N VAL A 462 4.97 6.28 -38.68
CA VAL A 462 5.47 4.92 -38.40
C VAL A 462 4.51 3.86 -38.92
N ALA A 463 3.20 4.04 -38.70
CA ALA A 463 2.18 3.10 -39.21
C ALA A 463 2.19 3.00 -40.72
N LEU A 464 2.45 4.12 -41.42
CA LEU A 464 2.57 4.19 -42.88
C LEU A 464 3.97 3.78 -43.38
N SER A 465 4.91 3.42 -42.52
CA SER A 465 6.31 3.12 -42.87
C SER A 465 7.04 4.27 -43.57
N ARG A 466 6.64 5.54 -43.33
CA ARG A 466 7.27 6.76 -43.86
C ARG A 466 8.39 7.22 -42.95
N PHE A 467 9.45 6.41 -42.81
CA PHE A 467 10.45 6.52 -41.73
C PHE A 467 11.31 7.80 -41.80
N ASP A 468 11.64 8.31 -42.97
CA ASP A 468 12.39 9.55 -43.11
C ASP A 468 11.61 10.75 -42.56
N GLU A 469 10.30 10.79 -42.78
CA GLU A 469 9.43 11.82 -42.29
C GLU A 469 9.20 11.71 -40.73
N VAL A 470 9.28 10.50 -40.19
CA VAL A 470 9.32 10.31 -38.72
C VAL A 470 10.55 10.98 -38.14
N ILE A 471 11.70 10.84 -38.81
CA ILE A 471 12.95 11.46 -38.38
C ILE A 471 12.82 13.00 -38.43
N GLU A 472 12.27 13.54 -39.53
CA GLU A 472 12.03 14.99 -39.68
C GLU A 472 11.09 15.55 -38.60
N ALA A 473 9.99 14.85 -38.31
CA ALA A 473 9.04 15.25 -37.28
C ALA A 473 9.69 15.25 -35.87
N ALA A 474 10.52 14.25 -35.60
CA ALA A 474 11.24 14.17 -34.33
C ALA A 474 12.35 15.22 -34.21
N ASP A 475 13.06 15.53 -35.29
CA ASP A 475 14.06 16.60 -35.31
C ASP A 475 13.41 17.98 -35.14
N ALA A 476 12.25 18.20 -35.74
CA ALA A 476 11.45 19.40 -35.54
C ALA A 476 10.96 19.51 -34.09
N MET A 477 10.58 18.40 -33.47
CA MET A 477 10.20 18.33 -32.07
C MET A 477 11.36 18.72 -31.14
N ASP A 478 12.53 18.12 -31.34
CA ASP A 478 13.71 18.37 -30.52
C ASP A 478 14.25 19.81 -30.69
N ALA A 479 14.29 20.32 -31.92
CA ALA A 479 14.73 21.68 -32.22
C ALA A 479 13.84 22.75 -31.56
N ARG A 480 12.52 22.53 -31.52
CA ARG A 480 11.55 23.50 -30.99
C ARG A 480 11.31 23.41 -29.51
N TYR A 481 11.32 22.20 -28.96
CA TYR A 481 10.87 21.92 -27.60
C TYR A 481 11.90 21.19 -26.73
N GLY A 482 13.03 20.80 -27.30
CA GLY A 482 14.04 20.03 -26.59
C GLY A 482 14.62 20.73 -25.32
N ALA A 483 14.67 22.06 -25.34
CA ALA A 483 15.13 22.87 -24.20
C ALA A 483 14.00 23.29 -23.23
N ASP A 484 12.73 22.94 -23.50
CA ASP A 484 11.60 23.29 -22.65
C ASP A 484 11.64 22.48 -21.33
N ALA A 485 11.58 23.17 -20.20
CA ALA A 485 11.69 22.55 -18.88
C ALA A 485 10.38 21.94 -18.37
N ALA A 486 9.23 22.23 -19.03
CA ALA A 486 7.94 21.70 -18.60
C ALA A 486 7.90 20.18 -18.72
N THR A 487 7.50 19.49 -17.65
CA THR A 487 7.46 18.02 -17.57
C THR A 487 6.73 17.39 -18.75
N GLU A 488 5.53 17.88 -19.07
CA GLU A 488 4.72 17.37 -20.19
C GLU A 488 5.48 17.49 -21.52
N MET A 489 6.16 18.61 -21.73
CA MET A 489 6.92 18.85 -22.95
C MET A 489 8.11 17.89 -23.05
N GLN A 490 8.84 17.67 -21.94
CA GLN A 490 9.95 16.71 -21.89
C GLN A 490 9.49 15.27 -22.20
N GLU A 491 8.32 14.89 -21.71
CA GLU A 491 7.73 13.57 -22.03
C GLU A 491 7.38 13.42 -23.51
N GLN A 492 6.84 14.48 -24.12
CA GLN A 492 6.52 14.49 -25.55
C GLN A 492 7.80 14.42 -26.42
N VAL A 493 8.83 15.18 -26.06
CA VAL A 493 10.14 15.13 -26.75
C VAL A 493 10.75 13.73 -26.65
N ALA A 494 10.76 13.13 -25.45
CA ALA A 494 11.30 11.79 -25.25
C ALA A 494 10.52 10.72 -26.04
N LEU A 495 9.19 10.85 -26.14
CA LEU A 495 8.35 9.96 -26.95
C LEU A 495 8.66 10.09 -28.45
N CYS A 496 8.81 11.32 -28.93
CA CYS A 496 9.10 11.56 -30.32
C CYS A 496 10.49 11.02 -30.73
N LEU A 497 11.49 11.16 -29.85
CA LEU A 497 12.81 10.55 -30.03
C LEU A 497 12.75 9.01 -30.04
N GLN A 498 11.82 8.38 -29.31
CA GLN A 498 11.60 6.94 -29.41
C GLN A 498 11.04 6.51 -30.78
N TYR A 499 10.13 7.32 -31.37
CA TYR A 499 9.68 7.05 -32.75
C TYR A 499 10.82 7.21 -33.75
N LYS A 500 11.70 8.22 -33.57
CA LYS A 500 12.91 8.38 -34.38
C LYS A 500 13.82 7.15 -34.27
N SER A 501 14.08 6.63 -33.07
CA SER A 501 14.88 5.42 -32.91
C SER A 501 14.24 4.20 -33.62
N THR A 502 12.92 4.07 -33.56
CA THR A 502 12.18 3.01 -34.27
C THR A 502 12.32 3.16 -35.79
N ALA A 503 12.23 4.37 -36.30
CA ALA A 503 12.41 4.64 -37.75
C ALA A 503 13.84 4.31 -38.20
N LEU A 504 14.85 4.67 -37.41
CA LEU A 504 16.26 4.38 -37.71
C LEU A 504 16.56 2.86 -37.72
N ASP A 505 15.98 2.11 -36.76
CA ASP A 505 16.04 0.63 -36.76
C ASP A 505 15.45 0.05 -38.05
N ARG A 506 14.26 0.53 -38.48
CA ARG A 506 13.60 0.07 -39.70
C ARG A 506 14.36 0.43 -40.97
N LEU A 507 15.09 1.53 -40.98
CA LEU A 507 15.97 1.97 -42.06
C LEU A 507 17.35 1.27 -42.04
N GLY A 508 17.63 0.42 -41.08
CA GLY A 508 18.91 -0.25 -40.92
C GLY A 508 20.07 0.69 -40.60
N ARG A 509 19.81 1.74 -39.82
CA ARG A 509 20.77 2.77 -39.39
C ARG A 509 21.16 2.63 -37.90
N PRO A 510 21.80 1.53 -37.49
CA PRO A 510 22.00 1.19 -36.07
C PRO A 510 22.89 2.22 -35.30
N GLU A 511 23.89 2.81 -35.94
CA GLU A 511 24.74 3.81 -35.29
C GLU A 511 23.99 5.11 -34.99
N ASP A 512 23.07 5.51 -35.88
CA ASP A 512 22.20 6.66 -35.65
C ASP A 512 21.16 6.37 -34.58
N GLU A 513 20.60 5.17 -34.58
CA GLU A 513 19.68 4.70 -33.54
C GLU A 513 20.35 4.74 -32.16
N MET A 514 21.57 4.21 -32.03
CA MET A 514 22.32 4.26 -30.79
C MET A 514 22.57 5.68 -30.30
N ARG A 515 22.88 6.63 -31.20
CA ARG A 515 23.05 8.04 -30.85
C ARG A 515 21.76 8.64 -30.28
N VAL A 516 20.60 8.29 -30.81
CA VAL A 516 19.30 8.74 -30.26
C VAL A 516 19.07 8.16 -28.86
N HIS A 517 19.42 6.89 -28.64
CA HIS A 517 19.33 6.29 -27.29
C HIS A 517 20.26 6.97 -26.32
N ASP A 518 21.49 7.28 -26.71
CA ASP A 518 22.45 8.01 -25.88
C ASP A 518 21.97 9.44 -25.56
N GLN A 519 21.33 10.11 -26.50
CA GLN A 519 20.69 11.41 -26.30
C GLN A 519 19.59 11.33 -25.24
N ILE A 520 18.71 10.33 -25.29
CA ILE A 520 17.66 10.09 -24.30
C ILE A 520 18.26 9.86 -22.89
N VAL A 521 19.29 9.02 -22.81
CA VAL A 521 19.95 8.70 -21.54
C VAL A 521 20.69 9.91 -20.97
N ALA A 522 21.43 10.65 -21.79
CA ALA A 522 22.16 11.84 -21.37
C ALA A 522 21.22 12.93 -20.84
N ARG A 523 20.06 13.10 -21.47
CA ARG A 523 19.11 14.16 -21.12
C ARG A 523 18.27 13.83 -19.88
N TRP A 524 17.80 12.60 -19.74
CA TRP A 524 16.85 12.21 -18.69
C TRP A 524 17.32 11.08 -17.78
N GLY A 525 18.57 10.67 -17.87
CA GLY A 525 19.10 9.57 -17.07
C GLY A 525 18.95 9.75 -15.55
N ASN A 526 18.95 10.99 -15.07
CA ASN A 526 18.79 11.33 -13.66
C ASN A 526 17.36 11.79 -13.31
N SER A 527 16.39 11.65 -14.24
CA SER A 527 15.01 12.07 -13.98
C SER A 527 14.34 11.14 -12.96
N GLU A 528 13.61 11.71 -12.01
CA GLU A 528 12.79 10.98 -11.08
C GLU A 528 11.35 10.75 -11.61
N LEU A 529 10.98 11.40 -12.71
CA LEU A 529 9.65 11.25 -13.31
C LEU A 529 9.48 9.83 -13.87
N PRO A 530 8.43 9.10 -13.45
CA PRO A 530 8.26 7.69 -13.82
C PRO A 530 8.23 7.42 -15.32
N ASP A 531 7.58 8.30 -16.10
CA ASP A 531 7.47 8.15 -17.54
C ASP A 531 8.83 8.34 -18.24
N LEU A 532 9.60 9.34 -17.83
CA LEU A 532 10.96 9.56 -18.36
C LEU A 532 11.91 8.42 -17.92
N ARG A 533 11.82 7.94 -16.68
CA ARG A 533 12.57 6.75 -16.23
C ARG A 533 12.24 5.53 -17.07
N GLY A 534 10.95 5.34 -17.40
CA GLY A 534 10.51 4.27 -18.29
C GLY A 534 11.10 4.37 -19.69
N ARG A 535 11.20 5.59 -20.25
CA ARG A 535 11.81 5.86 -21.56
C ARG A 535 13.31 5.65 -21.55
N VAL A 536 14.01 6.09 -20.52
CA VAL A 536 15.45 5.84 -20.33
C VAL A 536 15.74 4.34 -20.26
N ALA A 537 14.97 3.59 -19.46
CA ALA A 537 15.12 2.14 -19.37
C ALA A 537 14.85 1.45 -20.71
N GLY A 538 13.83 1.93 -21.45
CA GLY A 538 13.53 1.48 -22.80
C GLY A 538 14.63 1.78 -23.82
N ALA A 539 15.22 2.98 -23.77
CA ALA A 539 16.33 3.39 -24.64
C ALA A 539 17.58 2.52 -24.39
N LEU A 540 17.98 2.35 -23.14
CA LEU A 540 19.11 1.47 -22.78
C LEU A 540 18.86 0.02 -23.20
N PHE A 541 17.65 -0.49 -23.00
CA PHE A 541 17.29 -1.84 -23.43
C PHE A 541 17.41 -2.00 -24.95
N ARG A 542 16.88 -1.05 -25.75
CA ARG A 542 16.97 -1.07 -27.21
C ARG A 542 18.41 -0.95 -27.67
N LYS A 543 19.19 -0.01 -27.11
CA LYS A 543 20.64 0.09 -27.37
C LYS A 543 21.35 -1.26 -27.16
N GLY A 544 21.07 -1.93 -26.05
CA GLY A 544 21.60 -3.27 -25.78
C GLY A 544 21.15 -4.30 -26.83
N ALA A 545 19.90 -4.22 -27.34
CA ALA A 545 19.40 -5.10 -28.39
C ALA A 545 20.13 -4.88 -29.73
N THR A 546 20.30 -3.61 -30.13
CA THR A 546 21.03 -3.22 -31.34
C THR A 546 22.49 -3.63 -31.26
N LEU A 547 23.19 -3.41 -30.13
CA LEU A 547 24.55 -3.88 -29.88
C LEU A 547 24.67 -5.40 -29.99
N ARG A 548 23.70 -6.14 -29.45
CA ARG A 548 23.67 -7.61 -29.52
C ARG A 548 23.47 -8.11 -30.96
N GLN A 549 22.66 -7.44 -31.77
CA GLN A 549 22.48 -7.73 -33.18
C GLN A 549 23.74 -7.46 -33.97
N ALA A 550 24.47 -6.37 -33.64
CA ALA A 550 25.74 -6.00 -34.24
C ALA A 550 26.93 -6.90 -33.77
N GLY A 551 26.69 -7.88 -32.91
CA GLY A 551 27.75 -8.77 -32.37
C GLY A 551 28.59 -8.13 -31.25
N ARG A 552 28.33 -6.91 -30.83
CA ARG A 552 29.01 -6.18 -29.75
C ARG A 552 28.49 -6.65 -28.38
N LEU A 553 28.68 -7.95 -28.08
CA LEU A 553 27.98 -8.65 -26.99
C LEU A 553 28.34 -8.11 -25.59
N ALA A 554 29.62 -7.77 -25.36
CA ALA A 554 30.08 -7.24 -24.07
C ALA A 554 29.43 -5.87 -23.76
N GLU A 555 29.30 -5.02 -24.75
CA GLU A 555 28.66 -3.71 -24.62
C GLU A 555 27.13 -3.86 -24.48
N ALA A 556 26.54 -4.85 -25.13
CA ALA A 556 25.14 -5.18 -24.94
C ALA A 556 24.86 -5.62 -23.47
N VAL A 557 25.72 -6.47 -22.90
CA VAL A 557 25.63 -6.88 -21.49
C VAL A 557 25.72 -5.68 -20.57
N ALA A 558 26.66 -4.75 -20.79
CA ALA A 558 26.82 -3.54 -20.00
C ALA A 558 25.56 -2.65 -20.07
N SER A 559 24.96 -2.49 -21.26
CA SER A 559 23.73 -1.71 -21.44
C SER A 559 22.53 -2.33 -20.69
N TYR A 560 22.39 -3.67 -20.70
CA TYR A 560 21.36 -4.36 -19.92
C TYR A 560 21.61 -4.25 -18.41
N ASP A 561 22.88 -4.32 -17.98
CA ASP A 561 23.24 -4.13 -16.56
C ASP A 561 22.88 -2.75 -16.06
N GLU A 562 23.02 -1.73 -16.88
CA GLU A 562 22.61 -0.37 -16.54
C GLU A 562 21.08 -0.28 -16.34
N VAL A 563 20.26 -0.92 -17.21
CA VAL A 563 18.81 -0.99 -16.98
C VAL A 563 18.51 -1.68 -15.65
N ILE A 564 19.15 -2.81 -15.38
CA ILE A 564 18.92 -3.60 -14.17
C ILE A 564 19.26 -2.78 -12.91
N ALA A 565 20.38 -2.06 -12.94
CA ALA A 565 20.82 -1.20 -11.83
C ALA A 565 19.86 -0.03 -11.59
N ARG A 566 19.48 0.70 -12.67
CA ARG A 566 18.56 1.85 -12.58
C ARG A 566 17.15 1.46 -12.12
N THR A 567 16.76 0.21 -12.31
CA THR A 567 15.45 -0.32 -11.94
C THR A 567 15.48 -1.19 -10.68
N ALA A 568 16.62 -1.26 -9.96
CA ALA A 568 16.83 -2.20 -8.86
C ALA A 568 15.75 -2.11 -7.77
N VAL A 569 15.38 -0.90 -7.36
CA VAL A 569 14.38 -0.61 -6.33
C VAL A 569 13.03 -0.18 -6.88
N ALA A 570 12.84 -0.22 -8.20
CA ALA A 570 11.62 0.27 -8.84
C ALA A 570 10.43 -0.66 -8.52
N ARG A 571 9.31 -0.05 -8.14
CA ARG A 571 8.03 -0.74 -7.89
C ARG A 571 7.04 -0.58 -9.04
N GLU A 572 7.29 0.38 -9.93
CA GLU A 572 6.50 0.66 -11.12
C GLU A 572 6.55 -0.53 -12.09
N ASN A 573 5.39 -1.04 -12.48
CA ASN A 573 5.28 -2.24 -13.33
C ASN A 573 6.06 -2.11 -14.63
N VAL A 574 6.03 -0.94 -15.28
CA VAL A 574 6.77 -0.67 -16.52
C VAL A 574 8.27 -0.86 -16.33
N LEU A 575 8.84 -0.35 -15.23
CA LEU A 575 10.27 -0.47 -14.93
C LEU A 575 10.65 -1.91 -14.58
N GLN A 576 9.80 -2.61 -13.84
CA GLN A 576 9.99 -4.03 -13.53
C GLN A 576 9.99 -4.90 -14.81
N LEU A 577 9.12 -4.59 -15.77
CA LEU A 577 9.09 -5.26 -17.07
C LEU A 577 10.37 -4.99 -17.89
N TRP A 578 10.90 -3.75 -17.86
CA TRP A 578 12.19 -3.45 -18.50
C TRP A 578 13.36 -4.19 -17.83
N ALA A 579 13.36 -4.28 -16.50
CA ALA A 579 14.34 -5.07 -15.76
C ALA A 579 14.30 -6.55 -16.17
N ALA A 580 13.12 -7.16 -16.19
CA ALA A 580 12.96 -8.56 -16.55
C ALA A 580 13.38 -8.84 -18.00
N LYS A 581 12.98 -7.98 -18.95
CA LYS A 581 13.41 -8.06 -20.36
C LYS A 581 14.93 -7.95 -20.49
N SER A 582 15.56 -7.04 -19.73
CA SER A 582 17.00 -6.83 -19.76
C SER A 582 17.77 -8.01 -19.19
N MET A 583 17.30 -8.61 -18.08
CA MET A 583 17.89 -9.82 -17.52
C MET A 583 17.86 -10.99 -18.49
N ILE A 584 16.75 -11.18 -19.24
CA ILE A 584 16.61 -12.21 -20.26
C ILE A 584 17.60 -11.97 -21.42
N ASN A 585 17.65 -10.74 -21.94
CA ASN A 585 18.52 -10.42 -23.07
C ASN A 585 20.00 -10.40 -22.71
N LYS A 586 20.35 -10.00 -21.47
CA LYS A 586 21.67 -10.18 -20.89
C LYS A 586 22.07 -11.65 -20.87
N ALA A 587 21.18 -12.53 -20.39
CA ALA A 587 21.44 -13.97 -20.37
C ALA A 587 21.68 -14.53 -21.76
N LYS A 588 20.90 -14.09 -22.77
CA LYS A 588 21.10 -14.47 -24.18
C LYS A 588 22.41 -13.95 -24.77
N ALA A 589 22.85 -12.76 -24.37
CA ALA A 589 24.14 -12.19 -24.78
C ALA A 589 25.31 -12.94 -24.15
N LEU A 590 25.21 -13.30 -22.86
CA LEU A 590 26.19 -14.12 -22.16
C LEU A 590 26.32 -15.54 -22.74
N ASP A 591 25.20 -16.14 -23.13
CA ASP A 591 25.19 -17.43 -23.86
C ASP A 591 26.01 -17.36 -25.14
N LYS A 592 25.79 -16.32 -25.96
CA LYS A 592 26.57 -16.09 -27.20
C LYS A 592 28.06 -15.81 -26.92
N LEU A 593 28.41 -15.24 -25.77
CA LEU A 593 29.79 -15.06 -25.31
C LEU A 593 30.42 -16.35 -24.77
N GLY A 594 29.65 -17.44 -24.63
CA GLY A 594 30.09 -18.69 -24.03
C GLY A 594 30.10 -18.67 -22.49
N ASP A 595 29.68 -17.58 -21.85
CA ASP A 595 29.56 -17.48 -20.39
C ASP A 595 28.25 -18.12 -19.91
N THR A 596 28.22 -19.43 -19.89
CA THR A 596 27.08 -20.23 -19.41
C THR A 596 26.82 -20.06 -17.92
N ALA A 597 27.84 -19.73 -17.13
CA ALA A 597 27.72 -19.49 -15.69
C ALA A 597 27.01 -18.15 -15.44
N GLY A 598 27.43 -17.10 -16.12
CA GLY A 598 26.79 -15.79 -16.13
C GLY A 598 25.36 -15.84 -16.64
N GLN A 599 25.10 -16.61 -17.71
CA GLN A 599 23.76 -16.86 -18.22
C GLN A 599 22.82 -17.44 -17.15
N ALA A 600 23.22 -18.53 -16.51
CA ALA A 600 22.44 -19.18 -15.46
C ALA A 600 22.22 -18.24 -14.25
N LYS A 601 23.25 -17.45 -13.88
CA LYS A 601 23.15 -16.44 -12.82
C LYS A 601 22.08 -15.38 -13.15
N ALA A 602 22.06 -14.87 -14.38
CA ALA A 602 21.10 -13.86 -14.80
C ALA A 602 19.64 -14.37 -14.71
N TYR A 603 19.38 -15.61 -15.14
CA TYR A 603 18.04 -16.20 -14.97
C TYR A 603 17.68 -16.44 -13.51
N ARG A 604 18.59 -16.89 -12.66
CA ARG A 604 18.32 -17.06 -11.22
C ARG A 604 17.98 -15.73 -10.54
N VAL A 605 18.68 -14.66 -10.88
CA VAL A 605 18.37 -13.31 -10.36
C VAL A 605 16.98 -12.87 -10.79
N LEU A 606 16.58 -13.11 -12.04
CA LEU A 606 15.26 -12.81 -12.54
C LEU A 606 14.18 -13.58 -11.75
N ILE A 607 14.36 -14.89 -11.60
CA ILE A 607 13.41 -15.76 -10.89
C ILE A 607 13.29 -15.35 -9.42
N ALA A 608 14.44 -15.05 -8.76
CA ALA A 608 14.44 -14.60 -7.36
C ALA A 608 13.73 -13.26 -7.18
N ARG A 609 13.93 -12.32 -8.12
CA ARG A 609 13.37 -10.97 -8.02
C ARG A 609 11.87 -10.92 -8.33
N PHE A 610 11.40 -11.69 -9.30
CA PHE A 610 10.04 -11.57 -9.83
C PHE A 610 9.16 -12.81 -9.64
N GLY A 611 9.70 -13.86 -9.01
CA GLY A 611 8.99 -15.14 -8.84
C GLY A 611 7.68 -15.04 -8.04
N ASP A 612 7.57 -14.05 -7.14
CA ASP A 612 6.37 -13.80 -6.33
C ASP A 612 5.47 -12.70 -6.90
N SER A 613 5.76 -12.21 -8.13
CA SER A 613 4.98 -11.15 -8.74
C SER A 613 3.54 -11.59 -9.03
N GLY A 614 2.58 -10.73 -8.68
CA GLY A 614 1.17 -10.87 -9.07
C GLY A 614 0.90 -10.54 -10.55
N ASP A 615 1.84 -9.84 -11.22
CA ASP A 615 1.70 -9.42 -12.61
C ASP A 615 1.84 -10.60 -13.58
N ALA A 616 0.85 -10.77 -14.47
CA ALA A 616 0.81 -11.88 -15.42
C ALA A 616 1.99 -11.87 -16.41
N ALA A 617 2.38 -10.68 -16.89
CA ALA A 617 3.47 -10.53 -17.85
C ALA A 617 4.83 -10.81 -17.22
N LEU A 618 5.02 -10.48 -15.95
CA LEU A 618 6.23 -10.85 -15.19
C LEU A 618 6.26 -12.35 -14.91
N ARG A 619 5.14 -12.95 -14.51
CA ARG A 619 5.06 -14.41 -14.28
C ARG A 619 5.36 -15.23 -15.52
N GLU A 620 4.87 -14.82 -16.70
CA GLU A 620 5.21 -15.44 -17.97
C GLU A 620 6.72 -15.40 -18.23
N ARG A 621 7.36 -14.25 -17.98
CA ARG A 621 8.83 -14.11 -18.15
C ARG A 621 9.61 -14.95 -17.17
N VAL A 622 9.15 -15.07 -15.93
CA VAL A 622 9.75 -15.95 -14.93
C VAL A 622 9.61 -17.41 -15.35
N ALA A 623 8.45 -17.83 -15.84
CA ALA A 623 8.22 -19.19 -16.34
C ALA A 623 9.16 -19.52 -17.50
N ASN A 624 9.30 -18.61 -18.47
CA ASN A 624 10.26 -18.76 -19.56
C ASN A 624 11.72 -18.79 -19.10
N ALA A 625 12.06 -17.96 -18.11
CA ALA A 625 13.41 -17.95 -17.53
C ALA A 625 13.74 -19.25 -16.80
N CYS A 626 12.78 -19.90 -16.13
CA CYS A 626 12.97 -21.22 -15.55
C CYS A 626 13.28 -22.27 -16.60
N GLU A 627 12.56 -22.25 -17.73
CA GLU A 627 12.84 -23.15 -18.85
C GLU A 627 14.25 -22.99 -19.38
N TRP A 628 14.66 -21.75 -19.69
CA TRP A 628 16.01 -21.46 -20.20
C TRP A 628 17.11 -21.70 -19.17
N LEU A 629 16.83 -21.53 -17.87
CA LEU A 629 17.76 -21.89 -16.79
C LEU A 629 17.96 -23.39 -16.75
N ALA A 630 16.88 -24.18 -16.81
CA ALA A 630 16.98 -25.64 -16.81
C ALA A 630 17.82 -26.15 -18.00
N GLU A 631 17.62 -25.56 -19.19
CA GLU A 631 18.43 -25.87 -20.37
C GLU A 631 19.92 -25.51 -20.16
N ALA A 632 20.19 -24.32 -19.61
CA ALA A 632 21.56 -23.88 -19.33
C ALA A 632 22.24 -24.77 -18.27
N GLU A 633 21.52 -25.21 -17.25
CA GLU A 633 22.02 -26.13 -16.22
C GLU A 633 22.29 -27.54 -16.80
N GLY A 634 21.41 -27.99 -17.71
CA GLY A 634 21.61 -29.24 -18.45
C GLY A 634 22.89 -29.21 -19.30
N ARG A 635 23.13 -28.12 -20.03
CA ARG A 635 24.38 -27.95 -20.83
C ARG A 635 25.63 -27.93 -19.95
N GLN A 636 25.51 -27.48 -18.70
CA GLN A 636 26.59 -27.50 -17.70
C GLN A 636 26.76 -28.87 -16.99
N GLY A 637 25.92 -29.86 -17.32
CA GLY A 637 25.92 -31.15 -16.63
C GLY A 637 25.38 -31.10 -15.17
N ARG A 638 24.77 -30.02 -14.76
CA ARG A 638 24.20 -29.81 -13.40
C ARG A 638 22.83 -30.44 -13.26
N VAL A 639 22.77 -31.76 -13.39
CA VAL A 639 21.51 -32.54 -13.48
C VAL A 639 20.55 -32.27 -12.31
N GLU A 640 21.06 -32.20 -11.07
CA GLU A 640 20.23 -31.96 -9.90
C GLU A 640 19.64 -30.53 -9.86
N ALA A 641 20.43 -29.53 -10.26
CA ALA A 641 19.96 -28.16 -10.40
C ALA A 641 18.89 -28.07 -11.51
N GLN A 642 19.16 -28.66 -12.68
CA GLN A 642 18.20 -28.74 -13.79
C GLN A 642 16.88 -29.36 -13.32
N ARG A 643 16.92 -30.49 -12.61
CA ARG A 643 15.73 -31.14 -12.07
C ARG A 643 14.95 -30.22 -11.13
N ALA A 644 15.65 -29.58 -10.18
CA ALA A 644 15.00 -28.66 -9.23
C ALA A 644 14.36 -27.46 -9.93
N THR A 645 15.01 -26.90 -10.95
CA THR A 645 14.48 -25.80 -11.76
C THR A 645 13.24 -26.23 -12.54
N LEU A 646 13.23 -27.45 -13.13
CA LEU A 646 12.05 -27.99 -13.84
C LEU A 646 10.88 -28.26 -12.86
N GLU A 647 11.14 -28.79 -11.67
CA GLU A 647 10.13 -28.99 -10.63
C GLU A 647 9.53 -27.64 -10.18
N GLN A 648 10.37 -26.63 -9.99
CA GLN A 648 9.93 -25.27 -9.67
C GLN A 648 9.10 -24.66 -10.79
N ALA A 649 9.53 -24.80 -12.06
CA ALA A 649 8.80 -24.29 -13.22
C ALA A 649 7.39 -24.88 -13.32
N LEU A 650 7.29 -26.19 -13.21
CA LEU A 650 6.01 -26.90 -13.31
C LEU A 650 5.10 -26.70 -12.11
N GLY A 651 5.66 -26.69 -10.89
CA GLY A 651 4.89 -26.59 -9.65
C GLY A 651 4.43 -25.16 -9.36
N ARG A 652 5.34 -24.19 -9.48
CA ARG A 652 5.05 -22.80 -9.10
C ARG A 652 4.53 -21.94 -10.24
N PHE A 653 5.01 -22.18 -11.46
CA PHE A 653 4.72 -21.35 -12.63
C PHE A 653 3.93 -22.08 -13.71
N GLY A 654 3.43 -23.27 -13.43
CA GLY A 654 2.72 -24.13 -14.41
C GLY A 654 1.52 -23.47 -15.08
N THR A 655 0.83 -22.55 -14.42
CA THR A 655 -0.31 -21.79 -14.98
C THR A 655 0.13 -20.69 -15.96
N ALA A 656 1.38 -20.22 -15.86
CA ALA A 656 1.95 -19.22 -16.76
C ALA A 656 2.66 -19.85 -17.99
N LEU A 657 2.87 -21.16 -17.97
CA LEU A 657 3.42 -21.93 -19.11
C LEU A 657 2.34 -22.27 -20.12
N SER A 658 2.66 -22.23 -21.41
CA SER A 658 1.79 -22.78 -22.45
C SER A 658 1.61 -24.29 -22.28
N ALA A 659 0.54 -24.86 -22.86
CA ALA A 659 0.30 -26.30 -22.82
C ALA A 659 1.49 -27.09 -23.44
N GLU A 660 2.07 -26.58 -24.52
CA GLU A 660 3.22 -27.17 -25.20
C GLU A 660 4.47 -27.12 -24.32
N GLN A 661 4.78 -25.97 -23.73
CA GLN A 661 5.90 -25.82 -22.79
C GLN A 661 5.75 -26.79 -21.61
N ARG A 662 4.57 -26.85 -21.00
CA ARG A 662 4.29 -27.74 -19.86
C ARG A 662 4.53 -29.20 -20.25
N THR A 663 4.05 -29.63 -21.40
CA THR A 663 4.25 -31.01 -21.90
C THR A 663 5.72 -31.30 -22.10
N ARG A 664 6.48 -30.40 -22.72
CA ARG A 664 7.92 -30.54 -22.97
C ARG A 664 8.70 -30.64 -21.65
N LEU A 665 8.50 -29.69 -20.71
CA LEU A 665 9.19 -29.67 -19.43
C LEU A 665 8.84 -30.90 -18.56
N THR A 666 7.60 -31.35 -18.61
CA THR A 666 7.18 -32.57 -17.89
C THR A 666 7.92 -33.81 -18.43
N ARG A 667 8.04 -33.93 -19.77
CA ARG A 667 8.76 -35.04 -20.41
C ARG A 667 10.25 -35.01 -20.04
N GLU A 668 10.86 -33.83 -20.06
CA GLU A 668 12.26 -33.65 -19.67
C GLU A 668 12.51 -34.02 -18.21
N LEU A 669 11.67 -33.56 -17.31
CA LEU A 669 11.72 -33.92 -15.88
C LEU A 669 11.58 -35.42 -15.64
N GLN A 670 10.65 -36.07 -16.34
CA GLN A 670 10.47 -37.51 -16.28
C GLN A 670 11.72 -38.28 -16.77
N ALA A 671 12.33 -37.81 -17.87
CA ALA A 671 13.56 -38.41 -18.38
C ALA A 671 14.75 -38.27 -17.39
N LEU A 672 14.90 -37.13 -16.73
CA LEU A 672 15.92 -36.92 -15.69
C LEU A 672 15.66 -37.80 -14.47
N LYS A 673 14.42 -37.94 -14.03
CA LYS A 673 14.04 -38.83 -12.91
C LYS A 673 14.33 -40.28 -13.24
N ALA A 674 14.03 -40.75 -14.47
CA ALA A 674 14.32 -42.10 -14.92
C ALA A 674 15.83 -42.38 -14.95
N LYS A 675 16.64 -41.44 -15.48
CA LYS A 675 18.13 -41.58 -15.48
C LYS A 675 18.70 -41.63 -14.04
N ALA A 676 18.15 -40.81 -13.12
CA ALA A 676 18.59 -40.83 -11.72
C ALA A 676 18.26 -42.16 -11.00
N LEU A 677 17.08 -42.70 -11.27
CA LEU A 677 16.66 -44.03 -10.77
C LEU A 677 17.58 -45.14 -11.32
N GLY A 678 17.84 -45.12 -12.64
CA GLY A 678 18.76 -46.07 -13.27
C GLY A 678 20.18 -46.03 -12.68
N ARG A 679 20.72 -44.83 -12.40
CA ARG A 679 22.00 -44.66 -11.75
C ARG A 679 22.01 -45.23 -10.33
N LYS A 680 20.99 -44.91 -9.53
CA LYS A 680 20.84 -45.47 -8.15
C LYS A 680 20.71 -47.01 -8.15
N ALA A 681 19.96 -47.54 -9.11
CA ALA A 681 19.84 -49.00 -9.27
C ALA A 681 21.18 -49.64 -9.62
N LYS A 682 21.96 -49.06 -10.52
CA LYS A 682 23.30 -49.50 -10.87
C LYS A 682 24.25 -49.41 -9.68
N GLU A 683 24.27 -48.30 -8.95
CA GLU A 683 25.09 -48.10 -7.74
C GLU A 683 24.73 -49.13 -6.63
N ALA A 684 23.40 -49.44 -6.50
CA ALA A 684 22.96 -50.47 -5.57
C ALA A 684 23.42 -51.85 -6.00
N PHE A 685 23.32 -52.16 -7.31
CA PHE A 685 23.81 -53.42 -7.89
C PHE A 685 25.32 -53.57 -7.68
N ASP A 686 26.12 -52.55 -8.01
CA ASP A 686 27.57 -52.55 -7.85
C ASP A 686 27.99 -52.70 -6.37
N ARG A 687 27.21 -52.13 -5.42
CA ARG A 687 27.42 -52.35 -3.97
C ARG A 687 27.17 -53.80 -3.56
N VAL A 688 26.12 -54.42 -4.11
CA VAL A 688 25.78 -55.83 -3.83
C VAL A 688 26.87 -56.76 -4.40
N VAL A 689 27.34 -56.46 -5.63
CA VAL A 689 28.42 -57.25 -6.28
C VAL A 689 29.75 -57.14 -5.50
N ARG A 690 30.13 -55.90 -5.10
CA ARG A 690 31.34 -55.68 -4.27
C ARG A 690 31.30 -56.29 -2.87
N ARG A 691 30.10 -56.57 -2.33
CA ARG A 691 29.97 -57.27 -1.05
C ARG A 691 30.02 -58.79 -1.17
N LYS A 692 29.93 -59.33 -2.39
CA LYS A 692 30.01 -60.77 -2.67
C LYS A 692 31.35 -61.21 -3.24
N ALA A 693 32.21 -60.24 -3.62
CA ALA A 693 33.65 -60.44 -3.92
C ALA A 693 34.50 -60.08 -2.67
#